data_5477f922c4e39318a59608595e557631
#
_entry.id   5477f922c4e39318a59608595e557631
#
_cell.length_a   1.000
_cell.length_b   1.000
_cell.length_c   1.000
_cell.angle_alpha   90.00
_cell.angle_beta   90.00
_cell.angle_gamma   90.00
#
_symmetry.space_group_name_H-M   'P 1'
#
loop_
_entity.id
_entity.type
_entity.pdbx_description
1 polymer ?
#
loop_
_entity_poly.entity_id
_entity_poly.type
_entity_poly.pdbx_seq_one_letter_code
_entity_poly.pdbx_strand_id
1 'polypeptide(L)'
;MNDQHPHTPAQPSTSRRRVLSLAAAVGSFTALGGLPAFAATAPPKRPTTSPMLAEGQGSTTRMWYRAPAGENTMLERALPVGNGRLGALVGNDPSHELLFVSDATMWTGGINDVLDQDGQLPYGRTDFGSLTQLAHVTVDIPEHDLGSVNSYRRELDLAQGLVTSSYIRAGVSFERRVFASQPDDVIVVQFSQRGGGHYTGTVSLDGTHDETTSADGAHDSLSFGGQFTNGLRYGAAVTAHSMSGSVTTQGSKIVFTRCADLTVVISGGTNYSADAQAGYRDPDLDPAALARTKVRTAVRHSPTTLLHTHVADYRDQFDGMQISLGPSTAEQRALDTWERLKARTQQGEPDPEFEALYLQFGRYLMISSSRGSLPVALQGPWLDGNDPDWMGDYHTDINIQMNYWMADRTALSRNFDAFTDYCLSQLPVWTELTQSLFNDPRNRFRNSSGKIAGWTVAYSTNIYGGLGWWWHPSGNAWLCNTLWEHYEYTQDRQHLAKIYPLLQGACEFWETRLLTMTVTDADTGKEREVLVADKDWSPEHGPQDARGITYAQELVRDLFAHYREASALLGRNAAYSKTVAGLQERLYMPEVSPKTGWLQEWMSPDNLGETTHRHLSPLVGLFPGDRIRPDASPAALVKGATELLTARGMENFGWANAWRSLCWARLKHAENAYQLVITNLRPSVDGSNGSAMNLFDIYETGKGRGIFQIESNFGTPAAMIEMLLYSRPGHIELLPALPAAWARSGSVTGIGARSGFVVDLSWRDGKVREATVRSVGGRRTTVTAGGISHDVDLRSGESVTLRNFR
;
A
#
# COMPACT_ATOMS: atom_id res chain seq x y z
N MET A 1 2.92 -28.08 2.43
CA MET A 1 2.14 -29.35 2.53
C MET A 1 1.09 -29.34 1.46
N ASN A 2 0.94 -30.45 0.79
CA ASN A 2 0.23 -30.64 -0.48
C ASN A 2 -1.23 -30.20 -0.43
N ASP A 3 -1.63 -29.26 -1.28
CA ASP A 3 -3.00 -29.13 -1.73
C ASP A 3 -3.02 -29.30 -3.24
N GLN A 4 -3.37 -30.51 -3.65
CA GLN A 4 -3.74 -30.83 -5.02
C GLN A 4 -5.21 -30.51 -5.20
N HIS A 5 -5.53 -29.56 -6.10
CA HIS A 5 -6.89 -29.42 -6.60
C HIS A 5 -7.05 -30.23 -7.89
N PRO A 6 -8.08 -31.06 -8.02
CA PRO A 6 -8.39 -31.76 -9.25
C PRO A 6 -9.22 -30.83 -10.17
N HIS A 7 -8.75 -30.64 -11.39
CA HIS A 7 -9.54 -30.04 -12.48
C HIS A 7 -10.55 -31.04 -13.02
N THR A 8 -11.83 -30.66 -13.03
CA THR A 8 -12.84 -31.30 -13.88
C THR A 8 -13.70 -30.19 -14.51
N PRO A 9 -13.91 -30.17 -15.82
CA PRO A 9 -14.68 -29.12 -16.48
C PRO A 9 -16.19 -29.37 -16.35
N ALA A 10 -16.92 -28.36 -15.86
CA ALA A 10 -18.39 -28.37 -15.81
C ALA A 10 -18.99 -27.64 -17.02
N GLN A 11 -20.04 -28.23 -17.60
CA GLN A 11 -20.82 -27.65 -18.69
C GLN A 11 -21.74 -26.51 -18.20
N PRO A 12 -22.10 -25.54 -19.06
CA PRO A 12 -22.82 -24.34 -18.64
C PRO A 12 -24.31 -24.62 -18.39
N SER A 13 -24.81 -24.23 -17.22
CA SER A 13 -26.23 -24.14 -16.90
C SER A 13 -26.73 -22.71 -17.08
N THR A 14 -27.76 -22.55 -17.93
CA THR A 14 -28.46 -21.28 -18.15
C THR A 14 -29.39 -20.97 -16.96
N SER A 15 -29.13 -19.91 -16.20
CA SER A 15 -30.07 -19.40 -15.21
C SER A 15 -30.78 -18.14 -15.71
N ARG A 16 -32.12 -18.18 -15.64
CA ARG A 16 -33.01 -17.09 -16.03
C ARG A 16 -33.02 -15.98 -14.96
N ARG A 17 -32.70 -14.77 -15.38
CA ARG A 17 -32.86 -13.56 -14.57
C ARG A 17 -34.32 -13.32 -14.22
N ARG A 18 -34.65 -13.18 -12.93
CA ARG A 18 -35.86 -12.52 -12.45
C ARG A 18 -35.47 -11.10 -11.97
N VAL A 19 -36.00 -10.13 -12.67
CA VAL A 19 -35.98 -8.73 -12.27
C VAL A 19 -37.06 -8.52 -11.22
N LEU A 20 -36.68 -8.14 -10.00
CA LEU A 20 -37.60 -7.64 -8.98
C LEU A 20 -37.39 -6.13 -8.84
N SER A 21 -38.40 -5.36 -9.29
CA SER A 21 -38.50 -3.94 -9.07
C SER A 21 -39.05 -3.68 -7.66
N LEU A 22 -38.28 -3.04 -6.80
CA LEU A 22 -38.76 -2.43 -5.55
C LEU A 22 -38.92 -0.94 -5.75
N ALA A 23 -40.13 -0.43 -5.48
CA ALA A 23 -40.47 0.97 -5.55
C ALA A 23 -39.86 1.74 -4.35
N ALA A 24 -39.07 2.77 -4.63
CA ALA A 24 -38.52 3.69 -3.65
C ALA A 24 -39.58 4.69 -3.18
N ALA A 25 -39.73 4.83 -1.88
CA ALA A 25 -40.48 5.94 -1.27
C ALA A 25 -39.54 7.17 -1.18
N VAL A 26 -39.83 8.18 -2.01
CA VAL A 26 -39.17 9.46 -2.01
C VAL A 26 -39.76 10.34 -0.89
N GLY A 27 -38.99 10.59 0.16
CA GLY A 27 -39.27 11.63 1.15
C GLY A 27 -38.60 12.93 0.73
N SER A 28 -39.42 13.91 0.35
CA SER A 28 -38.98 15.27 -0.02
C SER A 28 -38.42 16.01 1.19
N PHE A 29 -37.16 16.44 1.15
CA PHE A 29 -36.66 17.49 2.05
C PHE A 29 -36.56 18.80 1.33
N THR A 30 -37.38 19.74 1.77
CA THR A 30 -37.34 21.16 1.35
C THR A 30 -36.09 21.86 1.88
N ALA A 31 -35.44 22.57 1.00
CA ALA A 31 -34.30 23.42 1.31
C ALA A 31 -34.73 24.64 2.16
N LEU A 32 -33.99 24.90 3.23
CA LEU A 32 -33.95 26.21 3.91
C LEU A 32 -32.53 26.46 4.49
N GLY A 33 -31.98 27.57 4.12
CA GLY A 33 -30.91 28.25 4.86
C GLY A 33 -29.51 28.12 4.29
N GLY A 34 -29.11 29.10 3.48
CA GLY A 34 -27.71 29.26 3.06
C GLY A 34 -26.80 29.51 4.25
N LEU A 35 -25.77 28.67 4.37
CA LEU A 35 -24.61 28.91 5.23
C LEU A 35 -23.59 29.77 4.47
N PRO A 36 -22.88 30.69 5.13
CA PRO A 36 -21.87 31.50 4.46
C PRO A 36 -20.72 30.63 3.98
N ALA A 37 -20.28 30.82 2.75
CA ALA A 37 -19.10 30.21 2.19
C ALA A 37 -17.88 30.65 3.02
N PHE A 38 -17.36 29.73 3.80
CA PHE A 38 -16.00 29.87 4.36
C PHE A 38 -15.03 29.66 3.21
N ALA A 39 -14.30 30.74 2.87
CA ALA A 39 -13.20 30.67 1.94
C ALA A 39 -12.20 29.60 2.40
N ALA A 40 -11.93 28.63 1.54
CA ALA A 40 -10.84 27.69 1.74
C ALA A 40 -9.55 28.50 1.86
N THR A 41 -8.98 28.57 3.05
CA THR A 41 -7.64 29.11 3.26
C THR A 41 -6.66 28.18 2.59
N ALA A 42 -5.98 28.68 1.55
CA ALA A 42 -4.86 27.99 0.93
C ALA A 42 -3.85 27.57 2.01
N PRO A 43 -3.24 26.37 1.90
CA PRO A 43 -2.24 25.94 2.87
C PRO A 43 -1.12 26.98 2.95
N PRO A 44 -0.54 27.21 4.13
CA PRO A 44 0.50 28.20 4.30
C PRO A 44 1.68 27.89 3.39
N LYS A 45 2.10 28.87 2.58
CA LYS A 45 3.30 28.77 1.74
C LYS A 45 4.48 28.44 2.64
N ARG A 46 5.16 27.32 2.35
CA ARG A 46 6.42 26.94 3.00
C ARG A 46 7.44 28.08 2.87
N PRO A 47 8.27 28.33 3.90
CA PRO A 47 9.40 29.23 3.75
C PRO A 47 10.35 28.65 2.68
N THR A 48 10.62 29.40 1.64
CA THR A 48 11.59 29.11 0.58
C THR A 48 13.01 29.35 1.09
N THR A 49 13.47 28.54 2.03
CA THR A 49 14.89 28.38 2.31
C THR A 49 15.20 26.91 2.17
N SER A 50 15.60 26.49 0.96
CA SER A 50 16.26 25.20 0.79
C SER A 50 17.49 25.16 1.67
N PRO A 51 17.58 24.25 2.66
CA PRO A 51 18.88 23.95 3.23
C PRO A 51 19.75 23.40 2.10
N MET A 52 20.96 23.87 1.96
CA MET A 52 21.97 23.24 1.10
C MET A 52 21.94 21.74 1.37
N LEU A 53 21.70 20.94 0.32
CA LEU A 53 21.76 19.48 0.40
C LEU A 53 23.13 19.09 0.99
N ALA A 54 23.14 18.45 2.15
CA ALA A 54 24.35 17.92 2.73
C ALA A 54 24.98 16.91 1.76
N GLU A 55 26.31 16.94 1.61
CA GLU A 55 27.05 15.92 0.87
C GLU A 55 26.63 14.54 1.39
N GLY A 56 26.07 13.65 0.52
CA GLY A 56 25.57 12.33 0.87
C GLY A 56 24.10 12.06 0.51
N GLN A 57 23.27 13.07 0.33
CA GLN A 57 21.84 12.86 -0.01
C GLN A 57 21.62 12.14 -1.35
N GLY A 58 22.53 12.25 -2.31
CA GLY A 58 22.43 11.52 -3.58
C GLY A 58 22.51 10.01 -3.45
N SER A 59 23.10 9.45 -2.39
CA SER A 59 23.20 8.01 -2.18
C SER A 59 21.98 7.39 -1.51
N THR A 60 21.11 8.20 -0.92
CA THR A 60 19.87 7.78 -0.27
C THR A 60 18.63 7.94 -1.16
N THR A 61 18.80 8.42 -2.39
CA THR A 61 17.71 8.68 -3.33
C THR A 61 17.98 8.15 -4.74
N ARG A 62 19.05 7.37 -4.98
CA ARG A 62 19.38 6.84 -6.30
C ARG A 62 19.70 5.36 -6.26
N MET A 63 18.92 4.60 -6.99
CA MET A 63 19.19 3.21 -7.34
C MET A 63 19.83 3.18 -8.73
N TRP A 64 20.91 2.42 -8.92
CA TRP A 64 21.56 2.35 -10.22
C TRP A 64 22.17 0.97 -10.51
N TYR A 65 22.30 0.63 -11.81
CA TYR A 65 22.69 -0.68 -12.31
C TYR A 65 23.51 -0.58 -13.59
N ARG A 66 24.26 -1.65 -13.89
CA ARG A 66 25.17 -1.76 -15.05
C ARG A 66 24.62 -2.60 -16.19
N ALA A 67 23.43 -3.18 -16.03
CA ALA A 67 22.81 -4.01 -17.05
C ALA A 67 21.29 -3.74 -17.11
N PRO A 68 20.66 -3.86 -18.30
CA PRO A 68 19.22 -3.77 -18.45
C PRO A 68 18.50 -4.97 -17.83
N ALA A 69 17.16 -4.91 -17.79
CA ALA A 69 16.30 -6.07 -17.57
C ALA A 69 15.98 -6.73 -18.91
N GLY A 70 16.00 -8.05 -18.96
CA GLY A 70 15.44 -8.81 -20.07
C GLY A 70 13.97 -9.11 -19.85
N GLU A 71 13.25 -9.46 -20.91
CA GLU A 71 11.81 -9.75 -20.90
C GLU A 71 11.41 -10.76 -19.82
N ASN A 72 12.13 -11.85 -19.66
CA ASN A 72 11.87 -12.88 -18.65
C ASN A 72 12.30 -12.50 -17.22
N THR A 73 12.79 -11.29 -17.00
CA THR A 73 13.27 -10.80 -15.71
C THR A 73 12.68 -9.44 -15.34
N MET A 74 11.59 -9.07 -15.99
CA MET A 74 10.97 -7.74 -15.79
C MET A 74 10.56 -7.53 -14.33
N LEU A 75 9.93 -8.51 -13.68
CA LEU A 75 9.49 -8.35 -12.30
C LEU A 75 10.64 -8.05 -11.34
N GLU A 76 11.76 -8.77 -11.47
CA GLU A 76 12.87 -8.70 -10.51
C GLU A 76 13.92 -7.65 -10.83
N ARG A 77 13.96 -7.17 -12.07
CA ARG A 77 15.05 -6.31 -12.56
C ARG A 77 14.61 -5.00 -13.16
N ALA A 78 13.43 -4.92 -13.79
CA ALA A 78 12.96 -3.68 -14.40
C ALA A 78 12.76 -2.59 -13.35
N LEU A 79 12.89 -1.33 -13.78
CA LEU A 79 12.66 -0.20 -12.90
C LEU A 79 11.20 0.23 -13.00
N PRO A 80 10.48 0.30 -11.87
CA PRO A 80 9.08 0.69 -11.87
C PRO A 80 8.90 2.19 -12.08
N VAL A 81 7.91 2.59 -12.87
CA VAL A 81 7.37 3.95 -12.92
C VAL A 81 5.86 3.91 -12.69
N GLY A 82 5.28 4.97 -12.12
CA GLY A 82 3.83 5.02 -11.88
C GLY A 82 3.36 6.42 -11.52
N ASN A 83 2.07 6.69 -11.82
CA ASN A 83 1.41 7.96 -11.51
C ASN A 83 0.30 7.85 -10.45
N GLY A 84 0.22 6.68 -9.79
CA GLY A 84 -0.80 6.35 -8.80
C GLY A 84 -1.93 5.47 -9.33
N ARG A 85 -2.10 5.35 -10.65
CA ARG A 85 -3.07 4.50 -11.34
C ARG A 85 -2.42 3.69 -12.47
N LEU A 86 -1.78 4.39 -13.40
CA LEU A 86 -1.06 3.81 -14.52
C LEU A 86 0.39 3.60 -14.12
N GLY A 87 0.91 2.39 -14.30
CA GLY A 87 2.28 2.02 -14.00
C GLY A 87 2.94 1.27 -15.12
N ALA A 88 4.27 1.23 -15.11
CA ALA A 88 5.03 0.37 -16.01
C ALA A 88 6.30 -0.17 -15.37
N LEU A 89 6.68 -1.38 -15.76
CA LEU A 89 8.02 -1.95 -15.60
C LEU A 89 8.86 -1.56 -16.82
N VAL A 90 10.02 -0.95 -16.62
CA VAL A 90 10.88 -0.39 -17.67
C VAL A 90 12.16 -1.21 -17.79
N GLY A 91 12.38 -1.83 -18.96
CA GLY A 91 13.50 -2.75 -19.21
C GLY A 91 14.85 -2.05 -19.35
N ASN A 92 14.87 -0.90 -20.02
CA ASN A 92 16.06 -0.08 -20.29
C ASN A 92 17.09 -0.70 -21.23
N ASP A 93 16.75 -1.69 -22.06
CA ASP A 93 17.67 -2.17 -23.08
C ASP A 93 17.89 -1.09 -24.15
N PRO A 94 19.13 -0.77 -24.54
CA PRO A 94 19.43 0.25 -25.54
C PRO A 94 18.80 -0.01 -26.90
N SER A 95 18.75 -1.27 -27.35
CA SER A 95 18.22 -1.67 -28.64
C SER A 95 16.75 -2.05 -28.65
N HIS A 96 16.24 -2.45 -27.47
CA HIS A 96 14.89 -3.02 -27.30
C HIS A 96 14.28 -2.54 -25.99
N GLU A 97 13.86 -1.27 -25.95
CA GLU A 97 13.14 -0.78 -24.78
C GLU A 97 11.78 -1.41 -24.69
N LEU A 98 11.55 -2.15 -23.63
CA LEU A 98 10.29 -2.83 -23.34
C LEU A 98 9.65 -2.24 -22.08
N LEU A 99 8.37 -1.84 -22.19
CA LEU A 99 7.55 -1.40 -21.08
C LEU A 99 6.35 -2.35 -20.92
N PHE A 100 6.21 -2.97 -19.75
CA PHE A 100 4.99 -3.67 -19.34
C PHE A 100 4.08 -2.69 -18.63
N VAL A 101 2.99 -2.30 -19.28
CA VAL A 101 2.08 -1.26 -18.80
C VAL A 101 0.86 -1.90 -18.15
N SER A 102 0.53 -1.46 -16.94
CA SER A 102 -0.65 -1.91 -16.19
C SER A 102 -1.44 -0.70 -15.68
N ASP A 103 -2.73 -0.92 -15.45
CA ASP A 103 -3.64 0.07 -14.87
C ASP A 103 -4.38 -0.57 -13.69
N ALA A 104 -4.44 0.13 -12.56
CA ALA A 104 -5.03 -0.37 -11.32
C ALA A 104 -6.53 -0.74 -11.46
N THR A 105 -7.20 -0.28 -12.52
CA THR A 105 -8.61 -0.56 -12.78
C THR A 105 -8.87 -1.71 -13.76
N MET A 106 -7.82 -2.37 -14.26
CA MET A 106 -7.92 -3.51 -15.19
C MET A 106 -8.32 -4.79 -14.46
N TRP A 107 -9.62 -5.05 -14.29
CA TRP A 107 -10.13 -6.20 -13.54
C TRP A 107 -11.11 -7.04 -14.36
N THR A 108 -10.89 -8.37 -14.41
CA THR A 108 -11.63 -9.29 -15.31
C THR A 108 -12.93 -9.82 -14.74
N GLY A 109 -13.12 -9.82 -13.42
CA GLY A 109 -14.31 -10.40 -12.74
C GLY A 109 -15.31 -9.36 -12.25
N GLY A 110 -16.08 -9.71 -11.22
CA GLY A 110 -17.18 -8.91 -10.71
C GLY A 110 -17.36 -8.98 -9.19
N ILE A 111 -18.59 -8.71 -8.75
CA ILE A 111 -18.94 -8.67 -7.32
C ILE A 111 -18.84 -10.06 -6.67
N ASN A 112 -19.07 -11.14 -7.41
CA ASN A 112 -19.00 -12.52 -6.91
C ASN A 112 -19.89 -12.74 -5.67
N ASP A 113 -21.19 -12.72 -5.88
CA ASP A 113 -22.25 -12.70 -4.86
C ASP A 113 -22.85 -14.07 -4.55
N VAL A 114 -22.08 -15.14 -4.69
CA VAL A 114 -22.54 -16.52 -4.50
C VAL A 114 -21.66 -17.28 -3.50
N LEU A 115 -22.25 -18.27 -2.85
CA LEU A 115 -21.53 -19.28 -2.07
C LEU A 115 -21.55 -20.61 -2.83
N ASP A 116 -20.43 -21.32 -2.81
CA ASP A 116 -20.38 -22.69 -3.33
C ASP A 116 -21.11 -23.69 -2.41
N GLN A 117 -21.03 -24.98 -2.73
CA GLN A 117 -21.69 -26.03 -1.97
C GLN A 117 -21.14 -26.17 -0.55
N ASP A 118 -19.86 -25.84 -0.35
CA ASP A 118 -19.14 -25.92 0.92
C ASP A 118 -19.20 -24.62 1.73
N GLY A 119 -19.88 -23.59 1.21
CA GLY A 119 -20.04 -22.28 1.84
C GLY A 119 -18.84 -21.37 1.68
N GLN A 120 -17.92 -21.69 0.76
CA GLN A 120 -16.84 -20.81 0.34
C GLN A 120 -17.34 -19.78 -0.67
N LEU A 121 -16.63 -18.69 -0.74
CA LEU A 121 -16.80 -17.68 -1.78
C LEU A 121 -15.87 -18.07 -2.94
N PRO A 122 -16.39 -18.39 -4.13
CA PRO A 122 -15.54 -18.79 -5.27
C PRO A 122 -14.40 -17.82 -5.46
N TYR A 123 -13.19 -18.37 -5.54
CA TYR A 123 -11.97 -17.57 -5.60
C TYR A 123 -11.15 -17.98 -6.80
N GLY A 124 -11.38 -17.27 -7.92
CA GLY A 124 -10.77 -17.60 -9.20
C GLY A 124 -10.95 -16.49 -10.24
N ARG A 125 -10.28 -16.65 -11.37
CA ARG A 125 -10.10 -15.60 -12.38
C ARG A 125 -11.36 -15.26 -13.17
N THR A 126 -12.39 -16.10 -13.14
CA THR A 126 -13.64 -15.92 -13.91
C THR A 126 -14.67 -15.11 -13.17
N ASP A 127 -15.03 -15.52 -11.96
CA ASP A 127 -16.17 -14.92 -11.22
C ASP A 127 -15.68 -13.78 -10.32
N PHE A 128 -14.71 -14.06 -9.45
CA PHE A 128 -14.04 -13.04 -8.63
C PHE A 128 -13.18 -12.13 -9.49
N GLY A 129 -12.46 -12.70 -10.47
CA GLY A 129 -11.62 -11.99 -11.41
C GLY A 129 -10.19 -11.80 -10.94
N SER A 130 -9.44 -11.07 -11.74
CA SER A 130 -8.01 -10.79 -11.53
C SER A 130 -7.65 -9.42 -12.05
N LEU A 131 -6.71 -8.76 -11.39
CA LEU A 131 -5.94 -7.67 -11.97
C LEU A 131 -5.14 -8.22 -13.16
N THR A 132 -4.97 -7.41 -14.22
CA THR A 132 -4.30 -7.85 -15.44
C THR A 132 -3.53 -6.70 -16.10
N GLN A 133 -2.58 -7.03 -16.95
CA GLN A 133 -1.83 -6.02 -17.72
C GLN A 133 -2.73 -5.34 -18.75
N LEU A 134 -2.34 -4.11 -19.13
CA LEU A 134 -3.02 -3.33 -20.16
C LEU A 134 -2.35 -3.49 -21.53
N ALA A 135 -1.03 -3.33 -21.58
CA ALA A 135 -0.31 -3.28 -22.85
C ALA A 135 1.19 -3.57 -22.67
N HIS A 136 1.84 -3.97 -23.77
CA HIS A 136 3.28 -3.88 -23.95
C HIS A 136 3.58 -2.76 -24.94
N VAL A 137 4.54 -1.92 -24.61
CA VAL A 137 5.08 -0.91 -25.53
C VAL A 137 6.55 -1.20 -25.76
N THR A 138 6.92 -1.33 -27.03
CA THR A 138 8.30 -1.61 -27.44
C THR A 138 8.84 -0.47 -28.29
N VAL A 139 10.07 -0.03 -27.98
CA VAL A 139 10.82 0.88 -28.85
C VAL A 139 12.09 0.18 -29.33
N ASP A 140 12.08 -0.24 -30.58
CA ASP A 140 13.21 -0.94 -31.22
C ASP A 140 14.15 0.04 -31.88
N ILE A 141 15.46 -0.05 -31.56
CA ILE A 141 16.55 0.72 -32.13
C ILE A 141 17.70 -0.26 -32.47
N PRO A 142 17.57 -1.06 -33.53
CA PRO A 142 18.43 -2.23 -33.77
C PRO A 142 19.94 -1.95 -33.79
N GLU A 143 20.30 -0.73 -34.15
CA GLU A 143 21.72 -0.33 -34.20
C GLU A 143 22.36 -0.13 -32.83
N HIS A 144 21.59 -0.06 -31.74
CA HIS A 144 22.05 0.22 -30.38
C HIS A 144 22.19 -1.04 -29.51
N ASP A 145 22.51 -2.19 -30.13
CA ASP A 145 22.70 -3.44 -29.38
C ASP A 145 23.77 -3.33 -28.30
N LEU A 146 23.63 -4.11 -27.23
CA LEU A 146 24.52 -4.06 -26.06
C LEU A 146 25.98 -4.35 -26.39
N GLY A 147 26.25 -5.11 -27.43
CA GLY A 147 27.62 -5.37 -27.92
C GLY A 147 28.26 -4.16 -28.60
N SER A 148 27.46 -3.20 -29.10
CA SER A 148 27.91 -1.98 -29.77
C SER A 148 28.03 -0.77 -28.83
N VAL A 149 27.57 -0.87 -27.58
CA VAL A 149 27.59 0.23 -26.62
C VAL A 149 28.58 0.00 -25.48
N ASN A 150 29.05 1.08 -24.88
CA ASN A 150 29.87 1.03 -23.68
C ASN A 150 29.43 2.07 -22.66
N SER A 151 29.99 2.00 -21.46
CA SER A 151 29.62 2.91 -20.35
C SER A 151 28.11 2.89 -20.06
N TYR A 152 27.45 1.74 -20.23
CA TYR A 152 26.03 1.59 -19.92
C TYR A 152 25.75 1.77 -18.43
N ARG A 153 24.73 2.59 -18.14
CA ARG A 153 24.21 2.81 -16.81
C ARG A 153 22.71 3.07 -16.88
N ARG A 154 21.95 2.48 -15.97
CA ARG A 154 20.55 2.90 -15.71
C ARG A 154 20.37 3.22 -14.24
N GLU A 155 19.45 4.12 -13.96
CA GLU A 155 19.14 4.54 -12.59
C GLU A 155 17.67 4.92 -12.42
N LEU A 156 17.18 4.79 -11.18
CA LEU A 156 15.94 5.38 -10.72
C LEU A 156 16.28 6.46 -9.68
N ASP A 157 15.99 7.72 -10.02
CA ASP A 157 16.09 8.85 -9.10
C ASP A 157 14.77 8.97 -8.33
N LEU A 158 14.77 8.49 -7.09
CA LEU A 158 13.61 8.50 -6.19
C LEU A 158 13.15 9.92 -5.85
N ALA A 159 14.04 10.91 -5.88
CA ALA A 159 13.70 12.30 -5.56
C ALA A 159 12.99 13.01 -6.72
N GLN A 160 13.04 12.46 -7.92
CA GLN A 160 12.39 13.00 -9.09
C GLN A 160 11.32 12.07 -9.70
N GLY A 161 11.23 10.83 -9.21
CA GLY A 161 10.36 9.82 -9.82
C GLY A 161 10.75 9.52 -11.28
N LEU A 162 12.06 9.45 -11.55
CA LEU A 162 12.60 9.46 -12.90
C LEU A 162 13.55 8.27 -13.14
N VAL A 163 13.24 7.44 -14.12
CA VAL A 163 14.16 6.42 -14.64
C VAL A 163 15.02 7.05 -15.74
N THR A 164 16.33 6.82 -15.69
CA THR A 164 17.28 7.26 -16.71
C THR A 164 18.16 6.09 -17.13
N SER A 165 18.37 5.92 -18.44
CA SER A 165 19.45 5.07 -18.96
C SER A 165 20.36 5.87 -19.88
N SER A 166 21.67 5.61 -19.79
CA SER A 166 22.70 6.31 -20.56
C SER A 166 23.78 5.34 -21.03
N TYR A 167 24.33 5.60 -22.22
CA TYR A 167 25.41 4.81 -22.79
C TYR A 167 26.16 5.60 -23.87
N ILE A 168 27.31 5.10 -24.26
CA ILE A 168 28.10 5.66 -25.35
C ILE A 168 28.15 4.65 -26.51
N ARG A 169 27.86 5.11 -27.73
CA ARG A 169 28.00 4.34 -28.96
C ARG A 169 28.72 5.17 -30.02
N ALA A 170 29.77 4.63 -30.62
CA ALA A 170 30.57 5.31 -31.64
C ALA A 170 30.99 6.75 -31.24
N GLY A 171 31.30 6.99 -29.98
CA GLY A 171 31.71 8.30 -29.46
C GLY A 171 30.57 9.28 -29.18
N VAL A 172 29.31 8.90 -29.44
CA VAL A 172 28.11 9.69 -29.13
C VAL A 172 27.53 9.22 -27.80
N SER A 173 27.14 10.18 -26.94
CA SER A 173 26.42 9.91 -25.70
C SER A 173 24.93 9.91 -25.97
N PHE A 174 24.25 8.83 -25.61
CA PHE A 174 22.80 8.65 -25.70
C PHE A 174 22.21 8.59 -24.30
N GLU A 175 21.05 9.21 -24.14
CA GLU A 175 20.31 9.22 -22.88
C GLU A 175 18.81 8.99 -23.13
N ARG A 176 18.19 8.20 -22.28
CA ARG A 176 16.76 7.94 -22.25
C ARG A 176 16.22 8.24 -20.88
N ARG A 177 15.07 8.92 -20.78
CA ARG A 177 14.35 9.23 -19.56
C ARG A 177 12.94 8.67 -19.63
N VAL A 178 12.50 8.00 -18.57
CA VAL A 178 11.14 7.45 -18.46
C VAL A 178 10.53 7.90 -17.16
N PHE A 179 9.29 8.41 -17.22
CA PHE A 179 8.52 8.84 -16.06
C PHE A 179 7.01 8.71 -16.33
N ALA A 180 6.22 8.57 -15.28
CA ALA A 180 4.78 8.56 -15.34
C ALA A 180 4.23 9.85 -14.70
N SER A 181 3.72 10.75 -15.53
CA SER A 181 3.16 12.04 -15.11
C SER A 181 1.73 11.88 -14.63
N GLN A 182 1.46 12.27 -13.38
CA GLN A 182 0.10 12.28 -12.86
C GLN A 182 -0.71 13.46 -13.42
N PRO A 183 -0.19 14.69 -13.50
CA PRO A 183 -0.94 15.81 -14.04
C PRO A 183 -1.33 15.65 -15.52
N ASP A 184 -0.51 14.99 -16.32
CA ASP A 184 -0.78 14.73 -17.73
C ASP A 184 -1.49 13.38 -17.95
N ASP A 185 -1.47 12.49 -16.95
CA ASP A 185 -1.98 11.11 -16.95
C ASP A 185 -1.44 10.27 -18.10
N VAL A 186 -0.12 10.31 -18.27
CA VAL A 186 0.64 9.62 -19.31
C VAL A 186 1.96 9.05 -18.78
N ILE A 187 2.49 8.03 -19.45
CA ILE A 187 3.90 7.62 -19.34
C ILE A 187 4.65 8.23 -20.52
N VAL A 188 5.83 8.79 -20.24
CA VAL A 188 6.67 9.49 -21.22
C VAL A 188 8.03 8.83 -21.32
N VAL A 189 8.48 8.54 -22.55
CA VAL A 189 9.84 8.07 -22.83
C VAL A 189 10.53 9.14 -23.72
N GLN A 190 11.56 9.77 -23.19
CA GLN A 190 12.33 10.81 -23.88
C GLN A 190 13.70 10.28 -24.26
N PHE A 191 14.06 10.40 -25.51
CA PHE A 191 15.38 10.06 -26.06
C PHE A 191 16.12 11.33 -26.45
N SER A 192 17.36 11.44 -26.04
CA SER A 192 18.25 12.54 -26.40
C SER A 192 19.67 12.05 -26.64
N GLN A 193 20.47 12.83 -27.33
CA GLN A 193 21.87 12.50 -27.57
C GLN A 193 22.76 13.76 -27.59
N ARG A 194 24.06 13.53 -27.41
CA ARG A 194 25.10 14.55 -27.51
C ARG A 194 26.27 14.00 -28.34
N GLY A 195 26.62 14.68 -29.43
CA GLY A 195 27.71 14.28 -30.31
C GLY A 195 27.28 14.03 -31.76
N GLY A 196 26.05 14.42 -32.14
CA GLY A 196 25.58 14.36 -33.53
C GLY A 196 25.03 13.00 -33.98
N GLY A 197 24.66 12.16 -33.02
CA GLY A 197 24.01 10.87 -33.31
C GLY A 197 22.54 10.98 -33.67
N HIS A 198 21.92 9.88 -34.04
CA HIS A 198 20.53 9.79 -34.44
C HIS A 198 19.94 8.47 -33.94
N TYR A 199 18.63 8.47 -33.75
CA TYR A 199 17.81 7.29 -33.49
C TYR A 199 17.06 6.92 -34.79
N THR A 200 17.06 5.64 -35.15
CA THR A 200 16.24 5.08 -36.24
C THR A 200 15.66 3.76 -35.74
N GLY A 201 14.34 3.59 -35.88
CA GLY A 201 13.69 2.42 -35.37
C GLY A 201 12.17 2.46 -35.44
N THR A 202 11.52 1.71 -34.57
CA THR A 202 10.05 1.59 -34.53
C THR A 202 9.52 1.64 -33.12
N VAL A 203 8.27 2.11 -32.99
CA VAL A 203 7.45 1.95 -31.76
C VAL A 203 6.29 1.02 -32.06
N SER A 204 6.06 0.03 -31.22
CA SER A 204 4.92 -0.88 -31.25
C SER A 204 4.06 -0.71 -30.00
N LEU A 205 2.77 -0.99 -30.15
CA LEU A 205 1.80 -1.09 -29.05
C LEU A 205 1.07 -2.41 -29.22
N ASP A 206 1.23 -3.32 -28.29
CA ASP A 206 0.60 -4.63 -28.29
C ASP A 206 -0.31 -4.76 -27.06
N GLY A 207 -1.57 -5.14 -27.31
CA GLY A 207 -2.48 -5.47 -26.22
C GLY A 207 -2.14 -6.85 -25.63
N THR A 208 -2.62 -7.09 -24.41
CA THR A 208 -2.32 -8.34 -23.70
C THR A 208 -3.49 -9.32 -23.65
N HIS A 209 -4.59 -8.99 -24.35
CA HIS A 209 -5.83 -9.76 -24.43
C HIS A 209 -6.33 -9.93 -25.89
N ASP A 210 -5.40 -10.19 -26.80
CA ASP A 210 -5.65 -10.42 -28.24
C ASP A 210 -6.26 -9.22 -29.01
N GLU A 211 -6.04 -7.99 -28.52
CA GLU A 211 -6.52 -6.78 -29.17
C GLU A 211 -5.80 -6.50 -30.49
N THR A 212 -6.53 -5.97 -31.43
CA THR A 212 -5.96 -5.49 -32.69
C THR A 212 -5.59 -4.02 -32.58
N THR A 213 -4.31 -3.72 -32.70
CA THR A 213 -3.80 -2.35 -32.73
C THR A 213 -4.11 -1.67 -34.06
N SER A 214 -4.71 -0.50 -33.98
CA SER A 214 -5.07 0.37 -35.11
C SER A 214 -4.11 1.57 -35.18
N ALA A 215 -3.77 1.97 -36.38
CA ALA A 215 -2.92 3.12 -36.66
C ALA A 215 -3.74 4.34 -37.11
N ASP A 216 -3.35 5.55 -36.62
CA ASP A 216 -3.84 6.84 -37.10
C ASP A 216 -2.67 7.63 -37.71
N GLY A 217 -2.55 7.56 -39.03
CA GLY A 217 -1.48 8.25 -39.78
C GLY A 217 -1.56 9.78 -39.75
N ALA A 218 -2.72 10.35 -39.40
CA ALA A 218 -2.83 11.80 -39.29
C ALA A 218 -2.19 12.33 -38.00
N HIS A 219 -1.96 11.47 -37.01
CA HIS A 219 -1.44 11.85 -35.69
C HIS A 219 -0.21 11.01 -35.28
N ASP A 220 0.34 10.20 -36.17
CA ASP A 220 1.44 9.28 -35.88
C ASP A 220 1.23 8.52 -34.58
N SER A 221 0.06 7.89 -34.44
CA SER A 221 -0.34 7.22 -33.23
C SER A 221 -0.91 5.82 -33.47
N LEU A 222 -0.73 4.94 -32.49
CA LEU A 222 -1.33 3.61 -32.42
C LEU A 222 -2.30 3.55 -31.25
N SER A 223 -3.36 2.78 -31.37
CA SER A 223 -4.30 2.54 -30.26
C SER A 223 -5.06 1.25 -30.45
N PHE A 224 -5.54 0.70 -29.35
CA PHE A 224 -6.52 -0.37 -29.33
C PHE A 224 -7.59 -0.10 -28.27
N GLY A 225 -8.69 -0.84 -28.32
CA GLY A 225 -9.70 -0.92 -27.27
C GLY A 225 -10.23 -2.34 -27.17
N GLY A 226 -10.65 -2.71 -25.98
CA GLY A 226 -11.20 -4.02 -25.66
C GLY A 226 -12.33 -3.93 -24.65
N GLN A 227 -12.96 -5.07 -24.38
CA GLN A 227 -14.01 -5.20 -23.37
C GLN A 227 -13.95 -6.60 -22.79
N PHE A 228 -13.90 -6.70 -21.46
CA PHE A 228 -13.99 -7.97 -20.76
C PHE A 228 -15.43 -8.50 -20.72
N THR A 229 -15.58 -9.77 -20.43
CA THR A 229 -16.89 -10.43 -20.30
C THR A 229 -17.75 -9.81 -19.20
N ASN A 230 -17.14 -9.20 -18.18
CA ASN A 230 -17.83 -8.46 -17.13
C ASN A 230 -18.39 -7.11 -17.62
N GLY A 231 -18.09 -6.69 -18.85
CA GLY A 231 -18.51 -5.42 -19.44
C GLY A 231 -17.58 -4.24 -19.20
N LEU A 232 -16.46 -4.41 -18.47
CA LEU A 232 -15.43 -3.36 -18.34
C LEU A 232 -14.78 -3.13 -19.69
N ARG A 233 -14.84 -1.88 -20.18
CA ARG A 233 -14.12 -1.44 -21.39
C ARG A 233 -12.78 -0.87 -21.01
N TYR A 234 -11.78 -1.09 -21.85
CA TYR A 234 -10.43 -0.58 -21.66
C TYR A 234 -9.80 -0.17 -23.00
N GLY A 235 -8.70 0.56 -22.93
CA GLY A 235 -7.97 0.91 -24.12
C GLY A 235 -6.64 1.58 -23.81
N ALA A 236 -5.74 1.55 -24.79
CA ALA A 236 -4.45 2.20 -24.72
C ALA A 236 -4.13 2.93 -26.02
N ALA A 237 -3.25 3.91 -25.94
CA ALA A 237 -2.73 4.64 -27.08
C ALA A 237 -1.26 5.03 -26.87
N VAL A 238 -0.50 5.08 -27.96
CA VAL A 238 0.86 5.59 -27.99
C VAL A 238 1.02 6.53 -29.19
N THR A 239 1.78 7.60 -29.01
CA THR A 239 2.23 8.50 -30.08
C THR A 239 3.70 8.80 -29.92
N ALA A 240 4.35 9.21 -31.00
CA ALA A 240 5.74 9.64 -30.97
C ALA A 240 5.94 10.95 -31.74
N HIS A 241 6.90 11.76 -31.30
CA HIS A 241 7.24 13.04 -31.91
C HIS A 241 8.74 13.29 -31.82
N SER A 242 9.31 13.92 -32.85
CA SER A 242 10.69 14.40 -32.87
C SER A 242 10.78 15.78 -33.50
N MET A 243 11.71 16.58 -33.00
CA MET A 243 12.03 17.90 -33.59
C MET A 243 12.90 17.78 -34.84
N SER A 244 13.43 16.57 -35.13
CA SER A 244 14.34 16.34 -36.27
C SER A 244 14.07 14.96 -36.88
N GLY A 245 14.53 14.75 -38.12
CA GLY A 245 14.27 13.48 -38.81
C GLY A 245 12.81 13.34 -39.24
N SER A 246 12.29 12.12 -39.26
CA SER A 246 10.90 11.85 -39.61
C SER A 246 10.29 10.82 -38.66
N VAL A 247 9.01 11.05 -38.31
CA VAL A 247 8.18 10.12 -37.60
C VAL A 247 6.91 9.90 -38.42
N THR A 248 6.58 8.65 -38.74
CA THR A 248 5.43 8.28 -39.56
C THR A 248 4.85 6.94 -39.16
N THR A 249 3.57 6.78 -39.32
CA THR A 249 2.90 5.50 -39.10
C THR A 249 2.99 4.60 -40.30
N GLN A 250 3.44 3.35 -40.15
CA GLN A 250 3.54 2.35 -41.21
C GLN A 250 3.01 1.00 -40.73
N GLY A 251 1.88 0.56 -41.27
CA GLY A 251 1.15 -0.62 -40.76
C GLY A 251 0.74 -0.43 -39.32
N SER A 252 1.06 -1.36 -38.42
CA SER A 252 0.80 -1.31 -36.99
C SER A 252 1.97 -0.74 -36.15
N LYS A 253 2.90 -0.01 -36.79
CA LYS A 253 4.07 0.57 -36.09
C LYS A 253 4.20 2.07 -36.37
N ILE A 254 4.79 2.81 -35.48
CA ILE A 254 5.33 4.13 -35.73
C ILE A 254 6.81 3.95 -36.09
N VAL A 255 7.22 4.45 -37.26
CA VAL A 255 8.59 4.41 -37.76
C VAL A 255 9.24 5.77 -37.58
N PHE A 256 10.39 5.81 -36.94
CA PHE A 256 11.18 7.03 -36.80
C PHE A 256 12.55 6.85 -37.48
N THR A 257 12.99 7.88 -38.21
CA THR A 257 14.21 7.80 -39.01
C THR A 257 15.07 9.02 -38.77
N ARG A 258 16.35 8.81 -38.40
CA ARG A 258 17.38 9.85 -38.22
C ARG A 258 16.94 10.98 -37.24
N CYS A 259 16.25 10.63 -36.20
CA CYS A 259 15.80 11.56 -35.16
C CYS A 259 16.94 11.85 -34.17
N ALA A 260 17.29 13.12 -33.96
CA ALA A 260 18.29 13.49 -32.96
C ALA A 260 17.72 13.48 -31.54
N ASP A 261 16.39 13.54 -31.43
CA ASP A 261 15.58 13.41 -30.22
C ASP A 261 14.32 12.61 -30.56
N LEU A 262 13.68 12.02 -29.60
CA LEU A 262 12.37 11.38 -29.75
C LEU A 262 11.62 11.44 -28.43
N THR A 263 10.33 11.75 -28.47
CA THR A 263 9.43 11.66 -27.32
C THR A 263 8.30 10.71 -27.65
N VAL A 264 8.19 9.63 -26.89
CA VAL A 264 7.08 8.66 -26.95
C VAL A 264 6.18 8.92 -25.76
N VAL A 265 4.87 9.01 -26.02
CA VAL A 265 3.85 9.27 -24.99
C VAL A 265 2.83 8.13 -25.01
N ILE A 266 2.59 7.53 -23.86
CA ILE A 266 1.73 6.37 -23.69
C ILE A 266 0.62 6.74 -22.70
N SER A 267 -0.62 6.36 -22.97
CA SER A 267 -1.73 6.46 -22.02
C SER A 267 -2.70 5.28 -22.20
N GLY A 268 -3.48 5.04 -21.16
CA GLY A 268 -4.51 4.01 -21.17
C GLY A 268 -5.37 4.04 -19.92
N GLY A 269 -6.27 3.09 -19.84
CA GLY A 269 -7.16 2.90 -18.69
C GLY A 269 -8.46 2.23 -19.09
N THR A 270 -9.43 2.28 -18.18
CA THR A 270 -10.72 1.63 -18.31
C THR A 270 -11.86 2.63 -18.15
N ASN A 271 -13.11 2.17 -18.31
CA ASN A 271 -14.30 2.92 -17.92
C ASN A 271 -14.76 2.63 -16.47
N TYR A 272 -13.85 2.17 -15.60
CA TYR A 272 -14.14 2.00 -14.19
C TYR A 272 -14.54 3.34 -13.54
N SER A 273 -15.56 3.29 -12.71
CA SER A 273 -16.03 4.39 -11.87
C SER A 273 -16.27 3.88 -10.45
N ALA A 274 -15.88 4.63 -9.43
CA ALA A 274 -16.10 4.28 -8.03
C ALA A 274 -17.57 4.50 -7.59
N ASP A 275 -18.52 4.20 -8.45
CA ASP A 275 -19.97 4.34 -8.24
C ASP A 275 -20.66 2.97 -8.30
N ALA A 276 -21.02 2.43 -7.14
CA ALA A 276 -21.72 1.16 -7.01
C ALA A 276 -23.10 1.18 -7.71
N GLN A 277 -23.80 2.33 -7.74
CA GLN A 277 -25.10 2.45 -8.38
C GLN A 277 -25.01 2.35 -9.90
N ALA A 278 -23.90 2.81 -10.47
CA ALA A 278 -23.56 2.65 -11.89
C ALA A 278 -22.90 1.29 -12.19
N GLY A 279 -22.87 0.35 -11.24
CA GLY A 279 -22.20 -0.93 -11.37
C GLY A 279 -20.69 -0.79 -11.58
N TYR A 280 -20.10 0.25 -11.00
CA TYR A 280 -18.68 0.60 -11.10
C TYR A 280 -18.19 0.88 -12.52
N ARG A 281 -19.07 1.32 -13.41
CA ARG A 281 -18.72 1.65 -14.82
C ARG A 281 -19.35 2.95 -15.25
N ASP A 282 -18.57 3.77 -15.92
CA ASP A 282 -19.09 4.92 -16.66
C ASP A 282 -19.49 4.45 -18.07
N PRO A 283 -20.81 4.40 -18.40
CA PRO A 283 -21.27 3.94 -19.69
C PRO A 283 -20.91 4.88 -20.85
N ASP A 284 -20.70 6.16 -20.57
CA ASP A 284 -20.44 7.21 -21.57
C ASP A 284 -18.94 7.34 -21.88
N LEU A 285 -18.06 6.83 -21.02
CA LEU A 285 -16.61 6.90 -21.22
C LEU A 285 -16.14 5.87 -22.25
N ASP A 286 -15.49 6.32 -23.32
CA ASP A 286 -14.69 5.49 -24.23
C ASP A 286 -13.20 5.59 -23.83
N PRO A 287 -12.63 4.53 -23.20
CA PRO A 287 -11.24 4.57 -22.71
C PRO A 287 -10.22 4.72 -23.84
N ALA A 288 -10.45 4.10 -24.99
CA ALA A 288 -9.53 4.21 -26.13
C ALA A 288 -9.53 5.63 -26.71
N ALA A 289 -10.69 6.27 -26.85
CA ALA A 289 -10.79 7.66 -27.28
C ALA A 289 -10.14 8.62 -26.28
N LEU A 290 -10.32 8.36 -24.99
CA LEU A 290 -9.70 9.15 -23.92
C LEU A 290 -8.18 9.01 -23.97
N ALA A 291 -7.65 7.78 -24.10
CA ALA A 291 -6.22 7.52 -24.21
C ALA A 291 -5.60 8.25 -25.42
N ARG A 292 -6.24 8.18 -26.61
CA ARG A 292 -5.83 8.96 -27.79
C ARG A 292 -5.81 10.47 -27.53
N THR A 293 -6.80 10.98 -26.83
CA THR A 293 -6.88 12.42 -26.48
C THR A 293 -5.73 12.83 -25.56
N LYS A 294 -5.43 12.02 -24.54
CA LYS A 294 -4.35 12.31 -23.59
C LYS A 294 -2.99 12.32 -24.29
N VAL A 295 -2.64 11.30 -25.07
CA VAL A 295 -1.34 11.25 -25.75
C VAL A 295 -1.19 12.40 -26.74
N ARG A 296 -2.24 12.76 -27.48
CA ARG A 296 -2.23 13.91 -28.42
C ARG A 296 -2.11 15.26 -27.71
N THR A 297 -2.63 15.39 -26.52
CA THR A 297 -2.51 16.61 -25.72
C THR A 297 -1.11 16.72 -25.15
N ALA A 298 -0.61 15.64 -24.52
CA ALA A 298 0.70 15.64 -23.89
C ALA A 298 1.86 15.84 -24.90
N VAL A 299 1.80 15.23 -26.09
CA VAL A 299 2.86 15.34 -27.09
C VAL A 299 3.02 16.76 -27.68
N ARG A 300 2.03 17.65 -27.49
CA ARG A 300 2.11 19.07 -27.88
C ARG A 300 2.97 19.90 -26.92
N HIS A 301 3.17 19.42 -25.70
CA HIS A 301 4.08 20.05 -24.75
C HIS A 301 5.52 19.72 -25.10
N SER A 302 6.44 20.63 -24.83
CA SER A 302 7.87 20.33 -25.00
C SER A 302 8.28 19.21 -24.03
N PRO A 303 9.28 18.38 -24.40
CA PRO A 303 9.82 17.36 -23.49
C PRO A 303 10.23 17.92 -22.12
N THR A 304 10.79 19.13 -22.11
CA THR A 304 11.18 19.86 -20.89
C THR A 304 9.95 20.24 -20.04
N THR A 305 8.85 20.67 -20.67
CA THR A 305 7.62 21.03 -19.96
C THR A 305 7.02 19.80 -19.28
N LEU A 306 6.88 18.68 -19.99
CA LEU A 306 6.36 17.42 -19.42
C LEU A 306 7.19 16.96 -18.23
N LEU A 307 8.52 16.94 -18.36
CA LEU A 307 9.39 16.57 -17.24
C LEU A 307 9.26 17.53 -16.06
N HIS A 308 9.22 18.84 -16.32
CA HIS A 308 9.08 19.84 -15.25
C HIS A 308 7.76 19.71 -14.51
N THR A 309 6.65 19.50 -15.22
CA THR A 309 5.32 19.30 -14.64
C THR A 309 5.29 18.06 -13.75
N HIS A 310 5.81 16.94 -14.27
CA HIS A 310 5.94 15.70 -13.51
C HIS A 310 6.77 15.89 -12.23
N VAL A 311 7.99 16.44 -12.35
CA VAL A 311 8.91 16.60 -11.21
C VAL A 311 8.33 17.54 -10.15
N ALA A 312 7.64 18.62 -10.57
CA ALA A 312 7.05 19.57 -9.64
C ALA A 312 5.93 18.93 -8.82
N ASP A 313 5.02 18.19 -9.45
CA ASP A 313 3.94 17.45 -8.79
C ASP A 313 4.46 16.34 -7.88
N TYR A 314 5.41 15.54 -8.38
CA TYR A 314 5.98 14.43 -7.62
C TYR A 314 6.71 14.92 -6.36
N ARG A 315 7.53 15.95 -6.49
CA ARG A 315 8.32 16.51 -5.38
C ARG A 315 7.46 17.18 -4.31
N ASP A 316 6.28 17.68 -4.64
CA ASP A 316 5.33 18.24 -3.65
C ASP A 316 5.00 17.21 -2.55
N GLN A 317 5.05 15.91 -2.90
CA GLN A 317 4.87 14.82 -1.95
C GLN A 317 6.22 14.27 -1.43
N PHE A 318 7.17 13.98 -2.33
CA PHE A 318 8.43 13.34 -1.94
C PHE A 318 9.26 14.19 -0.97
N ASP A 319 9.33 15.50 -1.19
CA ASP A 319 10.08 16.44 -0.33
C ASP A 319 9.45 16.64 1.06
N GLY A 320 8.28 16.03 1.33
CA GLY A 320 7.61 16.04 2.63
C GLY A 320 8.44 15.44 3.76
N MET A 321 9.35 14.51 3.44
CA MET A 321 10.20 13.83 4.39
C MET A 321 11.62 13.67 3.86
N GLN A 322 12.62 13.88 4.74
CA GLN A 322 14.01 13.57 4.48
C GLN A 322 14.56 12.70 5.61
N ILE A 323 15.43 11.73 5.30
CA ILE A 323 16.01 10.83 6.29
C ILE A 323 17.50 10.63 6.07
N SER A 324 18.25 10.60 7.17
CA SER A 324 19.63 10.15 7.27
C SER A 324 19.79 9.27 8.51
N LEU A 325 20.19 8.02 8.32
CA LEU A 325 20.42 7.05 9.40
C LEU A 325 21.90 6.97 9.81
N GLY A 326 22.75 7.78 9.20
CA GLY A 326 24.19 7.83 9.38
C GLY A 326 24.93 7.69 8.05
N PRO A 327 26.27 7.90 8.04
CA PRO A 327 27.06 7.80 6.83
C PRO A 327 27.44 6.35 6.52
N SER A 328 27.44 5.99 5.24
CA SER A 328 28.06 4.79 4.69
C SER A 328 29.52 5.07 4.28
N THR A 329 30.31 4.05 3.98
CA THR A 329 31.69 4.21 3.50
C THR A 329 31.74 4.63 2.02
N ALA A 330 32.89 5.13 1.57
CA ALA A 330 33.09 5.47 0.16
C ALA A 330 32.99 4.22 -0.75
N GLU A 331 33.47 3.08 -0.26
CA GLU A 331 33.42 1.78 -0.93
C GLU A 331 31.97 1.33 -1.11
N GLN A 332 31.14 1.43 -0.07
CA GLN A 332 29.71 1.10 -0.15
C GLN A 332 28.98 1.99 -1.18
N ARG A 333 29.25 3.28 -1.22
CA ARG A 333 28.64 4.22 -2.20
C ARG A 333 29.08 3.97 -3.64
N ALA A 334 30.24 3.39 -3.87
CA ALA A 334 30.78 3.10 -5.21
C ALA A 334 30.14 1.88 -5.86
N LEU A 335 29.47 1.02 -5.10
CA LEU A 335 28.76 -0.15 -5.60
C LEU A 335 27.43 0.25 -6.26
N ASP A 336 27.03 -0.47 -7.30
CA ASP A 336 25.66 -0.40 -7.77
C ASP A 336 24.70 -1.03 -6.74
N THR A 337 23.41 -0.76 -6.90
CA THR A 337 22.40 -1.15 -5.91
C THR A 337 22.42 -2.64 -5.59
N TRP A 338 22.56 -3.49 -6.60
CA TRP A 338 22.57 -4.94 -6.41
C TRP A 338 23.86 -5.44 -5.73
N GLU A 339 25.00 -4.93 -6.17
CA GLU A 339 26.29 -5.27 -5.54
C GLU A 339 26.34 -4.74 -4.09
N ARG A 340 25.75 -3.58 -3.83
CA ARG A 340 25.64 -2.99 -2.49
C ARG A 340 24.79 -3.86 -1.56
N LEU A 341 23.64 -4.36 -2.05
CA LEU A 341 22.77 -5.27 -1.31
C LEU A 341 23.50 -6.60 -0.98
N LYS A 342 24.20 -7.17 -1.96
CA LYS A 342 25.01 -8.39 -1.75
C LYS A 342 26.14 -8.19 -0.76
N ALA A 343 26.92 -7.11 -0.92
CA ALA A 343 28.06 -6.81 -0.05
C ALA A 343 27.60 -6.62 1.40
N ARG A 344 26.49 -5.91 1.63
CA ARG A 344 25.89 -5.73 2.95
C ARG A 344 25.56 -7.07 3.62
N THR A 345 24.92 -7.97 2.88
CA THR A 345 24.52 -9.29 3.38
C THR A 345 25.72 -10.19 3.67
N GLN A 346 26.72 -10.22 2.79
CA GLN A 346 27.93 -11.06 2.93
C GLN A 346 28.87 -10.59 4.04
N GLN A 347 29.01 -9.28 4.20
CA GLN A 347 29.94 -8.70 5.19
C GLN A 347 29.30 -8.53 6.57
N GLY A 348 27.97 -8.46 6.65
CA GLY A 348 27.22 -8.21 7.88
C GLY A 348 27.38 -6.78 8.44
N GLU A 349 28.03 -5.89 7.68
CA GLU A 349 28.27 -4.52 8.12
C GLU A 349 27.06 -3.62 7.81
N PRO A 350 26.66 -2.73 8.74
CA PRO A 350 25.59 -1.78 8.49
C PRO A 350 25.90 -0.88 7.29
N ASP A 351 24.86 -0.55 6.52
CA ASP A 351 24.92 0.44 5.44
C ASP A 351 23.76 1.45 5.62
N PRO A 352 23.88 2.42 6.53
CA PRO A 352 22.80 3.31 6.92
C PRO A 352 22.21 4.13 5.75
N GLU A 353 23.02 4.52 4.76
CA GLU A 353 22.52 5.24 3.59
C GLU A 353 21.71 4.31 2.66
N PHE A 354 22.09 3.03 2.56
CA PHE A 354 21.32 2.06 1.80
C PHE A 354 20.00 1.69 2.48
N GLU A 355 20.01 1.59 3.80
CA GLU A 355 18.81 1.38 4.61
C GLU A 355 17.85 2.60 4.50
N ALA A 356 18.37 3.81 4.50
CA ALA A 356 17.60 5.02 4.23
C ALA A 356 17.06 5.06 2.77
N LEU A 357 17.86 4.61 1.79
CA LEU A 357 17.42 4.45 0.41
C LEU A 357 16.22 3.51 0.29
N TYR A 358 16.23 2.37 1.00
CA TYR A 358 15.13 1.42 0.99
C TYR A 358 13.83 2.02 1.54
N LEU A 359 13.92 2.81 2.62
CA LEU A 359 12.75 3.55 3.13
C LEU A 359 12.23 4.55 2.09
N GLN A 360 13.13 5.30 1.43
CA GLN A 360 12.74 6.25 0.39
C GLN A 360 12.16 5.53 -0.85
N PHE A 361 12.62 4.32 -1.15
CA PHE A 361 12.05 3.49 -2.21
C PHE A 361 10.60 3.08 -1.88
N GLY A 362 10.30 2.68 -0.65
CA GLY A 362 8.91 2.44 -0.22
C GLY A 362 8.04 3.70 -0.39
N ARG A 363 8.56 4.90 -0.03
CA ARG A 363 7.84 6.16 -0.27
C ARG A 363 7.61 6.42 -1.77
N TYR A 364 8.62 6.15 -2.60
CA TYR A 364 8.49 6.22 -4.06
C TYR A 364 7.38 5.32 -4.58
N LEU A 365 7.35 4.05 -4.15
CA LEU A 365 6.33 3.09 -4.56
C LEU A 365 4.93 3.56 -4.14
N MET A 366 4.76 4.10 -2.94
CA MET A 366 3.48 4.64 -2.47
C MET A 366 2.99 5.81 -3.33
N ILE A 367 3.84 6.79 -3.62
CA ILE A 367 3.49 7.93 -4.49
C ILE A 367 3.13 7.44 -5.90
N SER A 368 3.82 6.40 -6.39
CA SER A 368 3.68 5.90 -7.75
C SER A 368 2.49 4.94 -7.92
N SER A 369 1.90 4.40 -6.82
CA SER A 369 0.83 3.39 -6.88
C SER A 369 -0.47 3.78 -6.20
N SER A 370 -0.52 4.85 -5.39
CA SER A 370 -1.69 5.22 -4.58
C SER A 370 -2.05 6.69 -4.69
N ARG A 371 -2.64 7.09 -5.84
CA ARG A 371 -3.09 8.47 -6.11
C ARG A 371 -4.41 8.54 -6.88
N GLY A 372 -5.12 7.44 -6.98
CA GLY A 372 -6.41 7.34 -7.66
C GLY A 372 -7.54 7.07 -6.68
N SER A 373 -8.56 6.41 -7.17
CA SER A 373 -9.73 5.97 -6.41
C SER A 373 -9.61 4.55 -5.84
N LEU A 374 -8.51 3.86 -6.14
CA LEU A 374 -8.27 2.49 -5.71
C LEU A 374 -6.98 2.41 -4.87
N PRO A 375 -6.98 1.57 -3.83
CA PRO A 375 -5.81 1.33 -3.01
C PRO A 375 -4.77 0.48 -3.75
N VAL A 376 -3.60 0.36 -3.14
CA VAL A 376 -2.53 -0.48 -3.68
C VAL A 376 -2.90 -1.95 -3.54
N ALA A 377 -2.92 -2.68 -4.66
CA ALA A 377 -3.10 -4.13 -4.73
C ALA A 377 -1.81 -4.87 -4.31
N LEU A 378 -1.84 -6.21 -4.22
CA LEU A 378 -0.71 -7.03 -3.76
C LEU A 378 0.62 -6.80 -4.50
N GLN A 379 0.57 -6.38 -5.78
CA GLN A 379 1.74 -6.05 -6.59
C GLN A 379 1.77 -4.58 -7.04
N GLY A 380 0.81 -3.77 -6.57
CA GLY A 380 0.60 -2.44 -7.15
C GLY A 380 0.29 -2.51 -8.65
N PRO A 381 0.59 -1.45 -9.42
CA PRO A 381 0.41 -1.43 -10.89
C PRO A 381 1.64 -1.98 -11.63
N TRP A 382 2.34 -2.99 -11.09
CA TRP A 382 3.56 -3.56 -11.69
C TRP A 382 3.45 -5.06 -11.84
N LEU A 383 2.87 -5.49 -12.95
CA LEU A 383 2.66 -6.89 -13.30
C LEU A 383 3.65 -7.34 -14.37
N ASP A 384 4.08 -8.59 -14.30
CA ASP A 384 4.90 -9.24 -15.33
C ASP A 384 4.09 -10.20 -16.22
N GLY A 385 2.77 -10.24 -16.05
CA GLY A 385 1.85 -11.05 -16.83
C GLY A 385 0.39 -10.81 -16.43
N ASN A 386 -0.52 -11.54 -17.10
CA ASN A 386 -1.97 -11.45 -16.86
C ASN A 386 -2.46 -12.33 -15.72
N ASP A 387 -1.56 -13.06 -15.09
CA ASP A 387 -1.86 -14.08 -14.10
C ASP A 387 -1.15 -13.83 -12.77
N PRO A 388 -1.34 -12.66 -12.11
CA PRO A 388 -0.73 -12.40 -10.81
C PRO A 388 -1.20 -13.42 -9.78
N ASP A 389 -0.32 -13.78 -8.85
CA ASP A 389 -0.68 -14.65 -7.75
C ASP A 389 -1.77 -13.99 -6.89
N TRP A 390 -2.67 -14.80 -6.33
CA TRP A 390 -3.86 -14.34 -5.60
C TRP A 390 -4.67 -13.28 -6.37
N MET A 391 -4.74 -13.40 -7.70
CA MET A 391 -5.45 -12.50 -8.61
C MET A 391 -5.01 -11.02 -8.50
N GLY A 392 -3.95 -10.69 -7.76
CA GLY A 392 -3.54 -9.32 -7.50
C GLY A 392 -4.61 -8.50 -6.75
N ASP A 393 -5.32 -9.12 -5.84
CA ASP A 393 -6.50 -8.57 -5.15
C ASP A 393 -6.16 -7.71 -3.92
N TYR A 394 -7.14 -7.50 -3.03
CA TYR A 394 -7.01 -6.84 -1.73
C TYR A 394 -7.27 -7.86 -0.61
N HIS A 395 -6.21 -8.37 0.02
CA HIS A 395 -6.34 -9.18 1.22
C HIS A 395 -6.59 -8.29 2.44
N THR A 396 -7.64 -8.61 3.22
CA THR A 396 -8.15 -7.75 4.31
C THR A 396 -7.66 -8.17 5.69
N ASP A 397 -6.84 -9.21 5.79
CA ASP A 397 -6.37 -9.78 7.07
C ASP A 397 -4.96 -9.34 7.47
N ILE A 398 -4.28 -8.55 6.65
CA ILE A 398 -3.03 -7.84 6.93
C ILE A 398 -2.59 -6.95 5.76
N ASN A 399 -2.70 -7.44 4.50
CA ASN A 399 -1.97 -6.88 3.36
C ASN A 399 -2.38 -5.44 3.07
N ILE A 400 -3.70 -5.21 2.85
CA ILE A 400 -4.19 -3.86 2.55
C ILE A 400 -3.94 -2.88 3.70
N GLN A 401 -3.99 -3.32 4.95
CA GLN A 401 -3.69 -2.48 6.10
C GLN A 401 -2.21 -2.11 6.14
N MET A 402 -1.32 -3.10 5.94
CA MET A 402 0.13 -2.88 5.96
C MET A 402 0.57 -1.92 4.86
N ASN A 403 -0.07 -1.96 3.69
CA ASN A 403 0.20 -1.04 2.60
C ASN A 403 0.10 0.43 3.04
N TYR A 404 -0.72 0.75 4.03
CA TYR A 404 -0.93 2.14 4.48
C TYR A 404 -0.27 2.49 5.82
N TRP A 405 0.37 1.56 6.53
CA TRP A 405 1.00 1.85 7.82
C TRP A 405 2.09 2.92 7.75
N MET A 406 2.79 3.03 6.63
CA MET A 406 3.82 4.05 6.48
C MET A 406 3.29 5.42 6.02
N ALA A 407 2.10 5.50 5.42
CA ALA A 407 1.65 6.69 4.69
C ALA A 407 1.69 7.96 5.55
N ASP A 408 0.96 7.98 6.66
CA ASP A 408 0.92 9.14 7.55
C ASP A 408 2.25 9.37 8.28
N ARG A 409 2.94 8.30 8.65
CA ARG A 409 4.24 8.35 9.34
C ARG A 409 5.34 8.99 8.50
N THR A 410 5.21 8.93 7.16
CA THR A 410 6.27 9.37 6.22
C THR A 410 5.84 10.54 5.34
N ALA A 411 4.93 11.39 5.83
CA ALA A 411 4.43 12.58 5.15
C ALA A 411 3.73 12.30 3.79
N LEU A 412 3.04 11.16 3.68
CA LEU A 412 2.29 10.74 2.50
C LEU A 412 0.78 10.59 2.78
N SER A 413 0.23 11.39 3.68
CA SER A 413 -1.18 11.33 4.09
C SER A 413 -2.16 11.45 2.91
N ARG A 414 -1.83 12.19 1.86
CA ARG A 414 -2.66 12.29 0.64
C ARG A 414 -2.83 10.96 -0.10
N ASN A 415 -1.84 10.06 0.02
CA ASN A 415 -1.90 8.75 -0.63
C ASN A 415 -2.87 7.79 0.08
N PHE A 416 -3.23 8.11 1.32
CA PHE A 416 -4.24 7.38 2.08
C PHE A 416 -5.67 7.61 1.55
N ASP A 417 -5.93 8.71 0.86
CA ASP A 417 -7.25 9.04 0.31
C ASP A 417 -7.79 7.92 -0.60
N ALA A 418 -6.91 7.28 -1.40
CA ALA A 418 -7.30 6.17 -2.27
C ALA A 418 -7.92 4.99 -1.50
N PHE A 419 -7.38 4.67 -0.33
CA PHE A 419 -7.94 3.63 0.53
C PHE A 419 -9.28 4.06 1.17
N THR A 420 -9.37 5.32 1.60
CA THR A 420 -10.61 5.89 2.14
C THR A 420 -11.74 5.88 1.11
N ASP A 421 -11.46 6.38 -0.09
CA ASP A 421 -12.43 6.48 -1.17
C ASP A 421 -12.90 5.08 -1.63
N TYR A 422 -11.98 4.12 -1.68
CA TYR A 422 -12.32 2.72 -1.93
C TYR A 422 -13.30 2.18 -0.88
N CYS A 423 -12.99 2.26 0.41
CA CYS A 423 -13.87 1.75 1.46
C CYS A 423 -15.26 2.40 1.43
N LEU A 424 -15.31 3.70 1.13
CA LEU A 424 -16.58 4.42 1.00
C LEU A 424 -17.39 3.95 -0.22
N SER A 425 -16.74 3.73 -1.35
CA SER A 425 -17.40 3.28 -2.59
C SER A 425 -17.91 1.85 -2.48
N GLN A 426 -17.29 1.01 -1.65
CA GLN A 426 -17.69 -0.39 -1.45
C GLN A 426 -18.76 -0.58 -0.37
N LEU A 427 -18.96 0.39 0.53
CA LEU A 427 -19.88 0.24 1.65
C LEU A 427 -21.30 -0.21 1.26
N PRO A 428 -21.92 0.29 0.18
CA PRO A 428 -23.24 -0.20 -0.25
C PRO A 428 -23.24 -1.68 -0.61
N VAL A 429 -22.25 -2.12 -1.39
CA VAL A 429 -22.12 -3.52 -1.83
C VAL A 429 -21.80 -4.44 -0.66
N TRP A 430 -20.82 -4.08 0.18
CA TRP A 430 -20.50 -4.88 1.37
C TRP A 430 -21.68 -5.01 2.32
N THR A 431 -22.49 -3.94 2.47
CA THR A 431 -23.71 -3.98 3.29
C THR A 431 -24.74 -4.93 2.71
N GLU A 432 -25.04 -4.82 1.41
CA GLU A 432 -26.00 -5.69 0.70
C GLU A 432 -25.58 -7.17 0.78
N LEU A 433 -24.31 -7.45 0.45
CA LEU A 433 -23.78 -8.83 0.48
C LEU A 433 -23.77 -9.42 1.89
N THR A 434 -23.42 -8.62 2.89
CA THR A 434 -23.47 -9.06 4.29
C THR A 434 -24.89 -9.42 4.71
N GLN A 435 -25.86 -8.58 4.41
CA GLN A 435 -27.24 -8.79 4.83
C GLN A 435 -27.93 -9.93 4.06
N SER A 436 -27.53 -10.16 2.82
CA SER A 436 -28.14 -11.23 1.97
C SER A 436 -27.48 -12.60 2.15
N LEU A 437 -26.14 -12.66 2.33
CA LEU A 437 -25.39 -13.92 2.24
C LEU A 437 -24.73 -14.34 3.56
N PHE A 438 -24.41 -13.42 4.47
CA PHE A 438 -23.60 -13.78 5.64
C PHE A 438 -24.27 -14.84 6.54
N ASN A 439 -25.57 -14.81 6.72
CA ASN A 439 -26.31 -15.80 7.50
C ASN A 439 -26.80 -17.02 6.71
N ASP A 440 -26.34 -17.22 5.46
CA ASP A 440 -26.60 -18.44 4.73
C ASP A 440 -26.17 -19.67 5.54
N PRO A 441 -27.00 -20.74 5.63
CA PRO A 441 -26.68 -21.94 6.40
C PRO A 441 -25.34 -22.60 6.05
N ARG A 442 -24.85 -22.42 4.84
CA ARG A 442 -23.55 -22.95 4.37
C ARG A 442 -22.38 -22.15 4.91
N ASN A 443 -22.55 -20.87 5.22
CA ASN A 443 -21.48 -20.06 5.76
C ASN A 443 -21.11 -20.49 7.20
N ARG A 444 -19.89 -21.00 7.37
CA ARG A 444 -19.39 -21.41 8.69
C ARG A 444 -19.32 -20.28 9.72
N PHE A 445 -19.15 -19.06 9.24
CA PHE A 445 -19.04 -17.85 10.10
C PHE A 445 -20.38 -17.18 10.38
N ARG A 446 -21.51 -17.71 9.90
CA ARG A 446 -22.83 -17.14 10.17
C ARG A 446 -23.06 -16.85 11.64
N ASN A 447 -23.82 -15.80 11.94
CA ASN A 447 -24.12 -15.42 13.30
C ASN A 447 -25.00 -16.48 13.98
N SER A 448 -24.55 -17.00 15.11
CA SER A 448 -25.31 -17.94 15.94
C SER A 448 -26.61 -17.34 16.51
N SER A 449 -26.68 -16.00 16.61
CA SER A 449 -27.87 -15.26 17.00
C SER A 449 -28.99 -15.31 15.93
N GLY A 450 -28.66 -15.64 14.69
CA GLY A 450 -29.57 -15.55 13.54
C GLY A 450 -29.88 -14.11 13.08
N LYS A 451 -29.42 -13.10 13.80
CA LYS A 451 -29.58 -11.68 13.46
C LYS A 451 -28.46 -11.22 12.54
N ILE A 452 -28.71 -10.20 11.73
CA ILE A 452 -27.72 -9.56 10.89
C ILE A 452 -28.02 -8.06 10.78
N ALA A 453 -26.99 -7.23 10.84
CA ALA A 453 -27.03 -5.79 10.60
C ALA A 453 -25.64 -5.32 10.14
N GLY A 454 -25.55 -4.09 9.65
CA GLY A 454 -24.30 -3.50 9.24
C GLY A 454 -23.62 -4.22 8.09
N TRP A 455 -22.30 -4.30 8.11
CA TRP A 455 -21.49 -4.85 7.02
C TRP A 455 -20.22 -5.54 7.54
N THR A 456 -19.72 -6.49 6.74
CA THR A 456 -18.38 -7.02 6.82
C THR A 456 -17.85 -7.32 5.41
N VAL A 457 -16.66 -7.91 5.31
CA VAL A 457 -15.92 -8.14 4.06
C VAL A 457 -15.43 -9.60 4.00
N ALA A 458 -14.98 -10.04 2.85
CA ALA A 458 -14.25 -11.30 2.71
C ALA A 458 -12.76 -11.12 2.98
N TYR A 459 -12.02 -12.24 3.19
CA TYR A 459 -10.55 -12.24 3.29
C TYR A 459 -9.92 -11.66 2.03
N SER A 460 -10.46 -11.98 0.86
CA SER A 460 -10.09 -11.41 -0.42
C SER A 460 -11.23 -10.59 -0.98
N THR A 461 -10.93 -9.38 -1.44
CA THR A 461 -11.89 -8.50 -2.11
C THR A 461 -11.26 -7.84 -3.32
N ASN A 462 -12.08 -7.26 -4.20
CA ASN A 462 -11.64 -6.69 -5.47
C ASN A 462 -12.14 -5.25 -5.68
N ILE A 463 -11.89 -4.67 -6.84
CA ILE A 463 -12.24 -3.27 -7.14
C ILE A 463 -13.76 -3.00 -7.14
N TYR A 464 -14.60 -4.03 -7.13
CA TYR A 464 -16.06 -3.97 -7.09
C TYR A 464 -16.65 -4.33 -5.71
N GLY A 465 -15.78 -4.51 -4.69
CA GLY A 465 -16.20 -5.01 -3.39
C GLY A 465 -16.59 -6.49 -3.39
N GLY A 466 -16.18 -7.23 -4.42
CA GLY A 466 -16.50 -8.65 -4.59
C GLY A 466 -15.93 -9.50 -3.47
N LEU A 467 -16.55 -10.65 -3.25
CA LEU A 467 -16.23 -11.59 -2.19
C LEU A 467 -15.38 -12.75 -2.73
N GLY A 468 -14.23 -13.02 -2.10
CA GLY A 468 -13.37 -14.13 -2.45
C GLY A 468 -12.85 -14.89 -1.24
N TRP A 469 -12.66 -16.20 -1.40
CA TRP A 469 -12.13 -17.17 -0.45
C TRP A 469 -13.11 -17.47 0.70
N TRP A 470 -13.06 -16.66 1.80
CA TRP A 470 -13.95 -16.82 2.96
C TRP A 470 -14.43 -15.47 3.48
N TRP A 471 -15.55 -15.46 4.17
CA TRP A 471 -15.94 -14.31 4.98
C TRP A 471 -14.89 -14.01 6.05
N HIS A 472 -14.57 -12.73 6.20
CA HIS A 472 -13.70 -12.21 7.22
C HIS A 472 -14.50 -11.35 8.22
N PRO A 473 -15.08 -11.98 9.26
CA PRO A 473 -15.94 -11.24 10.20
C PRO A 473 -15.25 -10.05 10.84
N SER A 474 -13.94 -10.19 11.18
CA SER A 474 -13.15 -9.14 11.81
C SER A 474 -12.57 -8.10 10.83
N GLY A 475 -12.72 -8.32 9.53
CA GLY A 475 -12.18 -7.45 8.50
C GLY A 475 -12.74 -6.03 8.55
N ASN A 476 -14.04 -5.88 8.81
CA ASN A 476 -14.67 -4.57 8.95
C ASN A 476 -14.07 -3.74 10.09
N ALA A 477 -13.81 -4.39 11.22
CA ALA A 477 -13.20 -3.72 12.38
C ALA A 477 -11.77 -3.25 12.05
N TRP A 478 -10.97 -4.08 11.36
CA TRP A 478 -9.60 -3.70 11.03
C TRP A 478 -9.54 -2.60 9.97
N LEU A 479 -10.35 -2.67 8.92
CA LEU A 479 -10.48 -1.58 7.95
C LEU A 479 -10.88 -0.26 8.63
N CYS A 480 -11.89 -0.29 9.51
CA CYS A 480 -12.32 0.88 10.27
C CYS A 480 -11.22 1.44 11.19
N ASN A 481 -10.48 0.57 11.88
CA ASN A 481 -9.37 0.99 12.74
C ASN A 481 -8.24 1.63 11.94
N THR A 482 -7.95 1.12 10.73
CA THR A 482 -6.96 1.72 9.83
C THR A 482 -7.39 3.10 9.34
N LEU A 483 -8.68 3.26 8.98
CA LEU A 483 -9.25 4.57 8.61
C LEU A 483 -9.25 5.57 9.77
N TRP A 484 -9.50 5.09 10.99
CA TRP A 484 -9.43 5.91 12.19
C TRP A 484 -7.99 6.35 12.49
N GLU A 485 -6.99 5.49 12.29
CA GLU A 485 -5.57 5.83 12.50
C GLU A 485 -5.17 7.03 11.64
N HIS A 486 -5.62 7.11 10.38
CA HIS A 486 -5.41 8.28 9.53
C HIS A 486 -6.00 9.57 10.15
N TYR A 487 -7.20 9.49 10.72
CA TYR A 487 -7.76 10.62 11.46
C TYR A 487 -6.87 11.03 12.65
N GLU A 488 -6.31 10.08 13.37
CA GLU A 488 -5.41 10.40 14.51
C GLU A 488 -4.16 11.18 14.07
N TYR A 489 -3.61 10.88 12.88
CA TYR A 489 -2.47 11.63 12.33
C TYR A 489 -2.86 13.01 11.81
N THR A 490 -3.99 13.13 11.13
CA THR A 490 -4.37 14.35 10.40
C THR A 490 -5.24 15.30 11.21
N GLN A 491 -6.04 14.80 12.14
CA GLN A 491 -7.11 15.49 12.85
C GLN A 491 -8.13 16.14 11.90
N ASP A 492 -8.27 15.57 10.67
CA ASP A 492 -9.23 16.04 9.69
C ASP A 492 -10.66 15.60 10.03
N ARG A 493 -11.46 16.55 10.50
CA ARG A 493 -12.87 16.30 10.83
C ARG A 493 -13.75 16.04 9.60
N GLN A 494 -13.32 16.42 8.40
CA GLN A 494 -14.06 16.11 7.18
C GLN A 494 -13.85 14.62 6.83
N HIS A 495 -12.61 14.16 6.92
CA HIS A 495 -12.31 12.71 6.82
C HIS A 495 -13.11 11.92 7.85
N LEU A 496 -13.08 12.31 9.12
CA LEU A 496 -13.83 11.66 10.19
C LEU A 496 -15.33 11.59 9.88
N ALA A 497 -15.90 12.67 9.35
CA ALA A 497 -17.32 12.71 8.97
C ALA A 497 -17.65 11.79 7.80
N LYS A 498 -16.71 11.60 6.84
CA LYS A 498 -16.84 10.66 5.72
C LYS A 498 -16.82 9.20 6.18
N ILE A 499 -15.89 8.82 7.06
CA ILE A 499 -15.74 7.42 7.50
C ILE A 499 -16.75 7.02 8.60
N TYR A 500 -17.49 7.96 9.19
CA TYR A 500 -18.44 7.70 10.26
C TYR A 500 -19.48 6.61 9.92
N PRO A 501 -20.10 6.56 8.72
CA PRO A 501 -21.02 5.48 8.34
C PRO A 501 -20.37 4.09 8.32
N LEU A 502 -19.07 4.00 7.92
CA LEU A 502 -18.32 2.74 7.97
C LEU A 502 -18.18 2.24 9.41
N LEU A 503 -17.72 3.14 10.32
CA LEU A 503 -17.58 2.83 11.75
C LEU A 503 -18.91 2.41 12.38
N GLN A 504 -20.00 3.13 12.10
CA GLN A 504 -21.31 2.82 12.64
C GLN A 504 -21.82 1.46 12.16
N GLY A 505 -21.80 1.22 10.85
CA GLY A 505 -22.27 -0.07 10.29
C GLY A 505 -21.44 -1.25 10.75
N ALA A 506 -20.13 -1.10 10.96
CA ALA A 506 -19.29 -2.13 11.57
C ALA A 506 -19.72 -2.40 13.02
N CYS A 507 -20.00 -1.37 13.83
CA CYS A 507 -20.52 -1.56 15.19
C CYS A 507 -21.87 -2.28 15.19
N GLU A 508 -22.79 -1.95 14.27
CA GLU A 508 -24.10 -2.62 14.12
C GLU A 508 -23.95 -4.11 13.78
N PHE A 509 -22.96 -4.47 12.94
CA PHE A 509 -22.65 -5.87 12.65
C PHE A 509 -22.19 -6.59 13.93
N TRP A 510 -21.27 -6.02 14.69
CA TRP A 510 -20.76 -6.63 15.91
C TRP A 510 -21.78 -6.72 17.02
N GLU A 511 -22.71 -5.79 17.15
CA GLU A 511 -23.85 -5.88 18.09
C GLU A 511 -24.69 -7.13 17.84
N THR A 512 -24.91 -7.53 16.58
CA THR A 512 -25.65 -8.75 16.23
C THR A 512 -24.83 -10.04 16.36
N ARG A 513 -23.50 -9.93 16.34
CA ARG A 513 -22.58 -11.07 16.31
C ARG A 513 -22.06 -11.48 17.70
N LEU A 514 -21.90 -10.54 18.62
CA LEU A 514 -21.37 -10.83 19.96
C LEU A 514 -22.30 -11.77 20.72
N LEU A 515 -21.70 -12.78 21.37
CA LEU A 515 -22.40 -13.77 22.19
C LEU A 515 -22.08 -13.55 23.68
N THR A 516 -23.09 -13.70 24.56
CA THR A 516 -22.87 -13.75 26.00
C THR A 516 -22.35 -15.12 26.39
N MET A 517 -21.23 -15.15 27.10
CA MET A 517 -20.64 -16.36 27.70
C MET A 517 -20.34 -16.10 29.17
N THR A 518 -20.46 -17.15 30.02
CA THR A 518 -20.00 -17.13 31.40
C THR A 518 -18.53 -17.58 31.44
N VAL A 519 -17.70 -16.78 32.10
CA VAL A 519 -16.29 -17.09 32.36
C VAL A 519 -16.04 -17.07 33.86
N THR A 520 -15.15 -17.94 34.33
CA THR A 520 -14.71 -17.93 35.73
C THR A 520 -13.42 -17.12 35.81
N ASP A 521 -13.43 -16.08 36.61
CA ASP A 521 -12.25 -15.25 36.88
C ASP A 521 -11.20 -16.10 37.64
N ALA A 522 -10.00 -16.22 37.08
CA ALA A 522 -8.97 -17.10 37.59
C ALA A 522 -8.49 -16.71 39.00
N ASP A 523 -8.49 -15.42 39.33
CA ASP A 523 -7.97 -14.91 40.59
C ASP A 523 -8.99 -15.01 41.73
N THR A 524 -10.27 -14.78 41.40
CA THR A 524 -11.34 -14.69 42.43
C THR A 524 -12.23 -15.92 42.47
N GLY A 525 -12.20 -16.79 41.45
CA GLY A 525 -13.11 -17.92 41.29
C GLY A 525 -14.57 -17.53 41.01
N LYS A 526 -14.88 -16.25 40.80
CA LYS A 526 -16.23 -15.76 40.54
C LYS A 526 -16.60 -15.86 39.05
N GLU A 527 -17.84 -16.26 38.82
CA GLU A 527 -18.41 -16.24 37.49
C GLU A 527 -18.81 -14.82 37.09
N ARG A 528 -18.54 -14.45 35.82
CA ARG A 528 -19.01 -13.23 35.20
C ARG A 528 -19.46 -13.46 33.78
N GLU A 529 -20.47 -12.75 33.35
CA GLU A 529 -20.89 -12.73 31.95
C GLU A 529 -20.02 -11.76 31.16
N VAL A 530 -19.56 -12.23 30.00
CA VAL A 530 -18.76 -11.46 29.03
C VAL A 530 -19.33 -11.58 27.63
N LEU A 531 -18.95 -10.66 26.77
CA LEU A 531 -19.25 -10.72 25.32
C LEU A 531 -18.04 -11.24 24.57
N VAL A 532 -18.26 -12.23 23.72
CA VAL A 532 -17.24 -12.83 22.87
C VAL A 532 -17.65 -12.77 21.38
N ALA A 533 -16.66 -12.63 20.50
CA ALA A 533 -16.85 -12.84 19.07
C ALA A 533 -17.39 -14.25 18.83
N ASP A 534 -18.41 -14.39 17.99
CA ASP A 534 -18.89 -15.68 17.52
C ASP A 534 -17.82 -16.38 16.67
N LYS A 535 -18.12 -17.50 16.09
CA LYS A 535 -17.20 -18.33 15.28
C LYS A 535 -16.37 -17.49 14.33
N ASP A 536 -15.08 -17.55 14.48
CA ASP A 536 -14.13 -16.79 13.67
C ASP A 536 -12.81 -17.56 13.53
N TRP A 537 -11.95 -17.11 12.67
CA TRP A 537 -10.64 -17.68 12.39
C TRP A 537 -9.54 -16.70 12.76
N SER A 538 -8.56 -17.15 13.55
CA SER A 538 -7.34 -16.38 13.73
C SER A 538 -6.47 -16.54 12.48
N PRO A 539 -6.37 -15.51 11.63
CA PRO A 539 -5.64 -15.67 10.37
C PRO A 539 -4.20 -16.13 10.58
N GLU A 540 -3.71 -17.16 9.86
CA GLU A 540 -4.45 -18.04 8.94
C GLU A 540 -4.21 -19.49 9.38
N HIS A 541 -4.42 -19.82 10.64
CA HIS A 541 -4.17 -21.17 11.20
C HIS A 541 -5.10 -21.51 12.36
N GLY A 542 -5.05 -22.76 12.79
CA GLY A 542 -5.89 -23.24 13.89
C GLY A 542 -7.37 -23.40 13.49
N PRO A 543 -8.27 -23.53 14.48
CA PRO A 543 -9.69 -23.76 14.22
C PRO A 543 -10.35 -22.53 13.57
N GLN A 544 -11.22 -22.80 12.57
CA GLN A 544 -11.95 -21.79 11.82
C GLN A 544 -13.33 -21.46 12.40
N ASP A 545 -13.68 -22.03 13.52
CA ASP A 545 -14.96 -21.87 14.22
C ASP A 545 -14.80 -21.52 15.70
N ALA A 546 -13.62 -21.04 16.10
CA ALA A 546 -13.33 -20.67 17.47
C ALA A 546 -14.08 -19.39 17.86
N ARG A 547 -14.57 -19.37 19.13
CA ARG A 547 -15.21 -18.21 19.72
C ARG A 547 -14.22 -17.42 20.54
N GLY A 548 -14.40 -16.09 20.59
CA GLY A 548 -13.60 -15.21 21.42
C GLY A 548 -12.12 -15.20 21.06
N ILE A 549 -11.79 -15.33 19.77
CA ILE A 549 -10.39 -15.24 19.32
C ILE A 549 -9.83 -13.86 19.64
N THR A 550 -8.59 -13.82 20.09
CA THR A 550 -7.88 -12.60 20.47
C THR A 550 -7.90 -11.53 19.39
N TYR A 551 -7.66 -11.94 18.15
CA TYR A 551 -7.72 -11.09 16.98
C TYR A 551 -9.02 -10.29 16.90
N ALA A 552 -10.17 -10.96 16.95
CA ALA A 552 -11.47 -10.31 16.90
C ALA A 552 -11.74 -9.42 18.13
N GLN A 553 -11.43 -9.91 19.34
CA GLN A 553 -11.67 -9.19 20.58
C GLN A 553 -10.92 -7.86 20.65
N GLU A 554 -9.65 -7.84 20.23
CA GLU A 554 -8.83 -6.63 20.20
C GLU A 554 -9.33 -5.63 19.15
N LEU A 555 -9.59 -6.10 17.92
CA LEU A 555 -10.05 -5.22 16.83
C LEU A 555 -11.41 -4.60 17.14
N VAL A 556 -12.32 -5.37 17.71
CA VAL A 556 -13.68 -4.89 18.08
C VAL A 556 -13.63 -3.91 19.24
N ARG A 557 -12.76 -4.16 20.24
CA ARG A 557 -12.55 -3.22 21.33
C ARG A 557 -12.13 -1.85 20.80
N ASP A 558 -11.19 -1.83 19.88
CA ASP A 558 -10.67 -0.58 19.29
C ASP A 558 -11.72 0.08 18.38
N LEU A 559 -12.44 -0.69 17.54
CA LEU A 559 -13.58 -0.19 16.77
C LEU A 559 -14.61 0.52 17.64
N PHE A 560 -15.02 -0.09 18.75
CA PHE A 560 -16.00 0.50 19.66
C PHE A 560 -15.49 1.79 20.29
N ALA A 561 -14.21 1.84 20.70
CA ALA A 561 -13.59 3.05 21.20
C ALA A 561 -13.58 4.17 20.15
N HIS A 562 -13.16 3.86 18.94
CA HIS A 562 -13.06 4.79 17.82
C HIS A 562 -14.44 5.32 17.41
N TYR A 563 -15.44 4.46 17.28
CA TYR A 563 -16.82 4.89 17.00
C TYR A 563 -17.36 5.85 18.06
N ARG A 564 -17.16 5.52 19.35
CA ARG A 564 -17.62 6.37 20.46
C ARG A 564 -16.95 7.74 20.46
N GLU A 565 -15.65 7.78 20.19
CA GLU A 565 -14.91 9.03 20.06
C GLU A 565 -15.36 9.82 18.83
N ALA A 566 -15.55 9.19 17.69
CA ALA A 566 -16.08 9.81 16.46
C ALA A 566 -17.48 10.41 16.71
N SER A 567 -18.35 9.65 17.40
CA SER A 567 -19.69 10.09 17.78
C SER A 567 -19.64 11.36 18.63
N ALA A 568 -18.77 11.39 19.64
CA ALA A 568 -18.58 12.54 20.52
C ALA A 568 -18.03 13.76 19.78
N LEU A 569 -16.98 13.58 18.97
CA LEU A 569 -16.33 14.64 18.20
C LEU A 569 -17.27 15.27 17.16
N LEU A 570 -18.11 14.47 16.53
CA LEU A 570 -19.06 14.91 15.50
C LEU A 570 -20.43 15.34 16.08
N GLY A 571 -20.69 15.02 17.35
CA GLY A 571 -22.00 15.27 17.98
C GLY A 571 -23.13 14.42 17.37
N ARG A 572 -22.83 13.16 16.97
CA ARG A 572 -23.77 12.25 16.29
C ARG A 572 -24.13 11.04 17.16
N ASN A 573 -25.39 10.58 17.07
CA ASN A 573 -25.87 9.30 17.59
C ASN A 573 -25.45 8.96 19.03
N ALA A 574 -25.55 9.93 19.97
CA ALA A 574 -25.15 9.74 21.37
C ALA A 574 -25.84 8.54 22.06
N ALA A 575 -27.09 8.25 21.69
CA ALA A 575 -27.82 7.09 22.20
C ALA A 575 -27.16 5.77 21.81
N TYR A 576 -26.83 5.60 20.53
CA TYR A 576 -26.15 4.40 20.04
C TYR A 576 -24.71 4.31 20.57
N SER A 577 -24.00 5.43 20.70
CA SER A 577 -22.69 5.49 21.34
C SER A 577 -22.73 4.94 22.79
N LYS A 578 -23.82 5.18 23.53
CA LYS A 578 -24.03 4.59 24.87
C LYS A 578 -24.26 3.06 24.80
N THR A 579 -25.01 2.59 23.81
CA THR A 579 -25.17 1.14 23.58
C THR A 579 -23.80 0.48 23.33
N VAL A 580 -23.01 1.05 22.41
CA VAL A 580 -21.66 0.54 22.09
C VAL A 580 -20.73 0.58 23.32
N ALA A 581 -20.85 1.60 24.19
CA ALA A 581 -20.10 1.65 25.46
C ALA A 581 -20.41 0.44 26.35
N GLY A 582 -21.70 0.08 26.50
CA GLY A 582 -22.12 -1.09 27.28
C GLY A 582 -21.68 -2.41 26.68
N LEU A 583 -21.56 -2.50 25.31
CA LEU A 583 -20.99 -3.65 24.65
C LEU A 583 -19.48 -3.74 24.94
N GLN A 584 -18.74 -2.64 24.79
CA GLN A 584 -17.30 -2.56 25.02
C GLN A 584 -16.90 -2.95 26.44
N GLU A 585 -17.64 -2.49 27.46
CA GLU A 585 -17.37 -2.78 28.87
C GLU A 585 -17.50 -4.28 29.20
N ARG A 586 -18.31 -5.00 28.46
CA ARG A 586 -18.55 -6.44 28.65
C ARG A 586 -17.67 -7.33 27.79
N LEU A 587 -16.84 -6.78 26.88
CA LEU A 587 -15.97 -7.61 26.06
C LEU A 587 -15.02 -8.46 26.91
N TYR A 588 -14.93 -9.73 26.56
CA TYR A 588 -13.83 -10.57 27.02
C TYR A 588 -12.52 -10.03 26.43
N MET A 589 -11.54 -9.82 27.28
CA MET A 589 -10.22 -9.42 26.81
C MET A 589 -9.23 -10.56 27.01
N PRO A 590 -8.34 -10.80 26.02
CA PRO A 590 -7.39 -11.90 26.05
C PRO A 590 -6.48 -11.86 27.26
N GLU A 591 -6.21 -13.04 27.82
CA GLU A 591 -5.39 -13.29 29.01
C GLU A 591 -4.08 -14.00 28.61
N VAL A 592 -3.20 -14.20 29.59
CA VAL A 592 -2.00 -15.01 29.42
C VAL A 592 -2.33 -16.46 29.74
N SER A 593 -1.99 -17.37 28.84
CA SER A 593 -2.18 -18.80 29.06
C SER A 593 -1.34 -19.33 30.24
N PRO A 594 -1.92 -20.00 31.24
CA PRO A 594 -1.16 -20.62 32.30
C PRO A 594 -0.34 -21.84 31.85
N LYS A 595 -0.63 -22.39 30.66
CA LYS A 595 0.10 -23.55 30.11
C LYS A 595 1.33 -23.13 29.31
N THR A 596 1.18 -22.13 28.44
CA THR A 596 2.25 -21.71 27.52
C THR A 596 3.03 -20.50 28.02
N GLY A 597 2.44 -19.71 28.92
CA GLY A 597 2.97 -18.40 29.30
C GLY A 597 2.78 -17.34 28.22
N TRP A 598 2.16 -17.66 27.09
CA TRP A 598 1.91 -16.76 25.96
C TRP A 598 0.61 -15.99 26.14
N LEU A 599 0.51 -14.83 25.51
CA LEU A 599 -0.81 -14.23 25.26
C LEU A 599 -1.66 -15.25 24.51
N GLN A 600 -2.88 -15.51 24.99
CA GLN A 600 -3.81 -16.42 24.33
C GLN A 600 -4.12 -15.94 22.91
N GLU A 601 -4.21 -16.86 21.97
CA GLU A 601 -4.74 -16.60 20.62
C GLU A 601 -6.21 -17.00 20.52
N TRP A 602 -6.61 -18.00 21.30
CA TRP A 602 -7.99 -18.46 21.45
C TRP A 602 -8.39 -18.40 22.94
N MET A 603 -9.68 -18.41 23.24
CA MET A 603 -10.18 -18.60 24.61
C MET A 603 -9.87 -20.03 25.07
N SER A 604 -8.59 -20.39 25.10
CA SER A 604 -8.07 -21.69 25.48
C SER A 604 -6.71 -21.49 26.12
N PRO A 605 -6.38 -22.29 27.18
CA PRO A 605 -5.01 -22.30 27.69
C PRO A 605 -4.01 -22.99 26.74
N ASP A 606 -4.50 -23.72 25.73
CA ASP A 606 -3.69 -24.43 24.75
C ASP A 606 -3.45 -23.57 23.51
N ASN A 607 -2.28 -23.74 22.89
CA ASN A 607 -2.08 -23.28 21.52
C ASN A 607 -2.76 -24.28 20.57
N LEU A 608 -3.77 -23.82 19.83
CA LEU A 608 -4.58 -24.66 18.94
C LEU A 608 -4.10 -24.64 17.49
N GLY A 609 -2.98 -23.99 17.22
CA GLY A 609 -2.42 -23.84 15.87
C GLY A 609 -0.90 -24.01 15.83
N GLU A 610 -0.30 -23.46 14.77
CA GLU A 610 1.13 -23.52 14.54
C GLU A 610 1.90 -22.58 15.47
N THR A 611 3.02 -23.03 16.01
CA THR A 611 3.87 -22.19 16.88
C THR A 611 4.57 -21.10 16.09
N THR A 612 5.08 -21.43 14.90
CA THR A 612 5.93 -20.54 14.08
C THR A 612 5.17 -19.93 12.89
N HIS A 613 3.88 -19.73 13.01
CA HIS A 613 3.05 -19.20 11.91
C HIS A 613 3.49 -17.79 11.48
N ARG A 614 3.27 -17.48 10.18
CA ARG A 614 3.65 -16.19 9.61
C ARG A 614 2.85 -15.01 10.14
N HIS A 615 1.56 -15.20 10.45
CA HIS A 615 0.70 -14.14 11.01
C HIS A 615 0.94 -13.90 12.50
N LEU A 616 0.67 -12.68 12.94
CA LEU A 616 0.73 -12.24 14.33
C LEU A 616 -0.65 -11.78 14.83
N SER A 617 -1.70 -12.45 14.39
CA SER A 617 -3.10 -12.09 14.66
C SER A 617 -3.40 -11.81 16.14
N PRO A 618 -2.92 -12.60 17.12
CA PRO A 618 -3.14 -12.30 18.53
C PRO A 618 -2.41 -11.05 19.05
N LEU A 619 -1.43 -10.53 18.29
CA LEU A 619 -0.64 -9.35 18.66
C LEU A 619 -1.18 -8.04 18.06
N VAL A 620 -2.37 -8.02 17.44
CA VAL A 620 -2.97 -6.77 16.93
C VAL A 620 -3.21 -5.75 18.03
N GLY A 621 -3.38 -6.17 19.30
CA GLY A 621 -3.44 -5.28 20.47
C GLY A 621 -2.09 -4.68 20.89
N LEU A 622 -0.95 -5.19 20.35
CA LEU A 622 0.38 -4.61 20.52
C LEU A 622 0.69 -3.68 19.32
N PHE A 623 0.49 -4.17 18.09
CA PHE A 623 0.60 -3.40 16.86
C PHE A 623 -0.39 -3.94 15.80
N PRO A 624 -1.22 -3.10 15.16
CA PRO A 624 -1.23 -1.61 15.22
C PRO A 624 -1.88 -1.00 16.47
N GLY A 625 -2.62 -1.79 17.28
CA GLY A 625 -3.25 -1.33 18.51
C GLY A 625 -2.26 -0.83 19.57
N ASP A 626 -2.82 -0.29 20.66
CA ASP A 626 -2.07 0.29 21.78
C ASP A 626 -2.47 -0.27 23.14
N ARG A 627 -3.23 -1.38 23.20
CA ARG A 627 -3.65 -1.97 24.48
C ARG A 627 -2.48 -2.63 25.21
N ILE A 628 -1.56 -3.25 24.49
CA ILE A 628 -0.40 -3.91 25.06
C ILE A 628 0.81 -2.98 24.93
N ARG A 629 1.25 -2.45 26.07
CA ARG A 629 2.35 -1.45 26.13
C ARG A 629 3.27 -1.70 27.31
N PRO A 630 4.59 -1.68 27.12
CA PRO A 630 5.56 -1.85 28.22
C PRO A 630 5.43 -0.82 29.35
N ASP A 631 4.99 0.41 29.02
CA ASP A 631 4.91 1.53 29.96
C ASP A 631 3.62 1.62 30.77
N ALA A 632 2.57 0.86 30.40
CA ALA A 632 1.25 1.04 31.00
C ALA A 632 0.45 -0.25 31.21
N SER A 633 0.76 -1.33 30.51
CA SER A 633 0.03 -2.58 30.65
C SER A 633 0.57 -3.43 31.81
N PRO A 634 -0.24 -4.34 32.40
CA PRO A 634 0.26 -5.29 33.37
C PRO A 634 1.48 -6.06 32.85
N ALA A 635 2.52 -6.18 33.67
CA ALA A 635 3.78 -6.83 33.29
C ALA A 635 3.59 -8.27 32.76
N ALA A 636 2.63 -9.00 33.32
CA ALA A 636 2.30 -10.35 32.85
C ALA A 636 1.80 -10.35 31.39
N LEU A 637 0.97 -9.38 31.02
CA LEU A 637 0.43 -9.25 29.67
C LEU A 637 1.54 -8.92 28.66
N VAL A 638 2.41 -7.97 28.99
CA VAL A 638 3.58 -7.61 28.16
C VAL A 638 4.51 -8.80 27.99
N LYS A 639 4.78 -9.53 29.09
CA LYS A 639 5.57 -10.75 29.04
C LYS A 639 4.91 -11.81 28.16
N GLY A 640 3.62 -12.06 28.30
CA GLY A 640 2.90 -13.05 27.48
C GLY A 640 2.92 -12.74 25.99
N ALA A 641 2.79 -11.45 25.62
CA ALA A 641 2.95 -10.99 24.26
C ALA A 641 4.39 -11.17 23.73
N THR A 642 5.39 -10.89 24.56
CA THR A 642 6.82 -11.07 24.22
C THR A 642 7.16 -12.55 24.00
N GLU A 643 6.68 -13.43 24.87
CA GLU A 643 6.90 -14.88 24.75
C GLU A 643 6.22 -15.45 23.49
N LEU A 644 5.01 -15.02 23.18
CA LEU A 644 4.33 -15.40 21.94
C LEU A 644 5.10 -14.93 20.70
N LEU A 645 5.51 -13.65 20.67
CA LEU A 645 6.29 -13.10 19.55
C LEU A 645 7.62 -13.86 19.37
N THR A 646 8.29 -14.22 20.47
CA THR A 646 9.50 -15.04 20.47
C THR A 646 9.24 -16.43 19.87
N ALA A 647 8.13 -17.06 20.24
CA ALA A 647 7.75 -18.38 19.73
C ALA A 647 7.41 -18.34 18.22
N ARG A 648 6.89 -17.22 17.71
CA ARG A 648 6.66 -16.99 16.26
C ARG A 648 7.96 -16.91 15.45
N GLY A 649 9.11 -16.71 16.10
CA GLY A 649 10.43 -16.70 15.46
C GLY A 649 10.83 -15.36 14.85
N MET A 650 12.10 -15.32 14.38
CA MET A 650 12.75 -14.12 13.89
C MET A 650 12.89 -14.06 12.36
N GLU A 651 12.43 -15.06 11.64
CA GLU A 651 12.55 -15.11 10.18
C GLU A 651 11.29 -15.70 9.54
N ASN A 652 10.80 -15.02 8.52
CA ASN A 652 9.65 -15.42 7.72
C ASN A 652 9.65 -14.66 6.40
N PHE A 653 8.49 -14.56 5.74
CA PHE A 653 8.28 -13.74 4.55
C PHE A 653 8.45 -12.24 4.86
N GLY A 654 8.71 -11.41 3.86
CA GLY A 654 9.03 -10.02 4.03
C GLY A 654 7.98 -9.22 4.82
N TRP A 655 6.70 -9.31 4.45
CA TRP A 655 5.62 -8.64 5.19
C TRP A 655 5.50 -9.14 6.64
N ALA A 656 5.70 -10.44 6.85
CA ALA A 656 5.65 -11.02 8.19
C ALA A 656 6.83 -10.56 9.06
N ASN A 657 8.02 -10.37 8.46
CA ASN A 657 9.18 -9.78 9.12
C ASN A 657 8.93 -8.31 9.47
N ALA A 658 8.30 -7.55 8.58
CA ALA A 658 7.92 -6.15 8.84
C ALA A 658 6.99 -6.03 10.04
N TRP A 659 5.93 -6.87 10.14
CA TRP A 659 5.03 -6.88 11.30
C TRP A 659 5.73 -7.26 12.60
N ARG A 660 6.60 -8.28 12.56
CA ARG A 660 7.44 -8.65 13.71
C ARG A 660 8.34 -7.51 14.16
N SER A 661 8.97 -6.82 13.20
CA SER A 661 9.81 -5.67 13.47
C SER A 661 9.05 -4.55 14.20
N LEU A 662 7.84 -4.24 13.74
CA LEU A 662 6.94 -3.28 14.40
C LEU A 662 6.59 -3.70 15.84
N CYS A 663 6.25 -4.97 16.05
CA CYS A 663 5.98 -5.52 17.38
C CYS A 663 7.21 -5.43 18.30
N TRP A 664 8.40 -5.81 17.82
CA TRP A 664 9.63 -5.68 18.59
C TRP A 664 9.99 -4.23 18.90
N ALA A 665 9.77 -3.31 17.96
CA ALA A 665 9.97 -1.87 18.19
C ALA A 665 9.07 -1.36 19.32
N ARG A 666 7.78 -1.76 19.33
CA ARG A 666 6.82 -1.43 20.42
C ARG A 666 7.22 -2.00 21.77
N LEU A 667 7.83 -3.18 21.78
CA LEU A 667 8.39 -3.81 22.99
C LEU A 667 9.77 -3.22 23.35
N LYS A 668 10.30 -2.25 22.60
CA LYS A 668 11.60 -1.57 22.80
C LYS A 668 12.81 -2.50 22.64
N HIS A 669 12.68 -3.57 21.86
CA HIS A 669 13.76 -4.47 21.51
C HIS A 669 14.40 -4.05 20.17
N ALA A 670 15.24 -3.01 20.21
CA ALA A 670 15.83 -2.36 19.03
C ALA A 670 16.55 -3.31 18.08
N GLU A 671 17.41 -4.20 18.62
CA GLU A 671 18.20 -5.11 17.78
C GLU A 671 17.35 -6.21 17.13
N ASN A 672 16.31 -6.71 17.81
CA ASN A 672 15.37 -7.66 17.21
C ASN A 672 14.59 -7.00 16.07
N ALA A 673 14.12 -5.79 16.28
CA ALA A 673 13.42 -5.02 15.24
C ALA A 673 14.34 -4.77 14.04
N TYR A 674 15.57 -4.32 14.29
CA TYR A 674 16.56 -4.06 13.25
C TYR A 674 16.96 -5.32 12.49
N GLN A 675 17.17 -6.46 13.18
CA GLN A 675 17.49 -7.73 12.54
C GLN A 675 16.46 -8.12 11.48
N LEU A 676 15.17 -7.88 11.73
CA LEU A 676 14.09 -8.17 10.78
C LEU A 676 14.07 -7.21 9.60
N VAL A 677 14.40 -5.92 9.81
CA VAL A 677 14.59 -4.96 8.71
C VAL A 677 15.70 -5.43 7.78
N ILE A 678 16.84 -5.85 8.32
CA ILE A 678 17.97 -6.29 7.48
C ILE A 678 17.76 -7.67 6.85
N THR A 679 16.88 -8.49 7.43
CA THR A 679 16.49 -9.77 6.81
C THR A 679 15.70 -9.53 5.52
N ASN A 680 14.85 -8.51 5.46
CA ASN A 680 14.16 -8.11 4.23
C ASN A 680 15.12 -7.49 3.20
N LEU A 681 16.20 -6.86 3.67
CA LEU A 681 17.26 -6.28 2.84
C LEU A 681 18.36 -7.28 2.48
N ARG A 682 18.05 -8.54 2.28
CA ARG A 682 18.98 -9.55 1.73
C ARG A 682 18.61 -9.87 0.27
N PRO A 683 19.60 -10.24 -0.58
CA PRO A 683 19.29 -10.59 -1.97
C PRO A 683 18.33 -11.78 -2.06
N SER A 684 17.26 -11.63 -2.83
CA SER A 684 16.51 -12.78 -3.35
C SER A 684 17.31 -13.43 -4.47
N VAL A 685 17.58 -14.72 -4.34
CA VAL A 685 18.26 -15.54 -5.33
C VAL A 685 17.35 -16.69 -5.69
N ASP A 686 17.11 -16.88 -6.99
CA ASP A 686 16.24 -17.93 -7.52
C ASP A 686 14.84 -17.94 -6.89
N GLY A 687 14.27 -16.77 -6.65
CA GLY A 687 12.93 -16.59 -6.07
C GLY A 687 12.85 -16.84 -4.57
N SER A 688 13.98 -16.85 -3.84
CA SER A 688 13.99 -16.92 -2.38
C SER A 688 13.47 -15.65 -1.72
N ASN A 689 13.02 -15.73 -0.46
CA ASN A 689 12.60 -14.56 0.31
C ASN A 689 13.72 -13.50 0.39
N GLY A 690 13.36 -12.24 0.16
CA GLY A 690 14.27 -11.11 0.23
C GLY A 690 13.99 -10.06 -0.83
N SER A 691 14.93 -9.16 -1.07
CA SER A 691 14.82 -8.10 -2.08
C SER A 691 15.36 -8.56 -3.43
N ALA A 692 14.60 -8.38 -4.49
CA ALA A 692 15.02 -8.53 -5.87
C ALA A 692 16.09 -7.50 -6.26
N MET A 693 16.63 -7.60 -7.48
CA MET A 693 17.62 -6.64 -7.96
C MET A 693 17.10 -5.20 -7.93
N ASN A 694 15.83 -4.98 -8.27
CA ASN A 694 15.15 -3.68 -8.24
C ASN A 694 14.60 -3.29 -6.86
N LEU A 695 14.91 -4.06 -5.81
CA LEU A 695 14.44 -3.91 -4.42
C LEU A 695 12.95 -4.20 -4.20
N PHE A 696 12.26 -4.80 -5.14
CA PHE A 696 10.96 -5.40 -4.85
C PHE A 696 11.11 -6.54 -3.84
N ASP A 697 10.21 -6.62 -2.88
CA ASP A 697 10.21 -7.73 -1.93
C ASP A 697 9.69 -9.01 -2.59
N ILE A 698 10.46 -10.08 -2.50
CA ILE A 698 10.14 -11.37 -3.10
C ILE A 698 9.72 -12.37 -2.04
N TYR A 699 8.59 -12.99 -2.29
CA TYR A 699 8.00 -14.06 -1.51
C TYR A 699 8.30 -15.40 -2.20
N GLU A 700 8.92 -16.32 -1.47
CA GLU A 700 9.22 -17.65 -1.96
C GLU A 700 7.98 -18.55 -1.99
N THR A 701 7.69 -19.14 -3.14
CA THR A 701 6.53 -20.02 -3.32
C THR A 701 6.86 -21.50 -3.26
N GLY A 702 8.13 -21.87 -3.22
CA GLY A 702 8.59 -23.25 -3.40
C GLY A 702 8.40 -23.79 -4.83
N LYS A 703 8.01 -22.94 -5.79
CA LYS A 703 7.76 -23.31 -7.20
C LYS A 703 8.89 -22.88 -8.14
N GLY A 704 10.05 -22.47 -7.59
CA GLY A 704 11.21 -22.01 -8.36
C GLY A 704 11.05 -20.62 -8.97
N ARG A 705 10.00 -19.87 -8.61
CA ARG A 705 9.81 -18.47 -8.92
C ARG A 705 9.41 -17.68 -7.67
N GLY A 706 9.83 -16.45 -7.58
CA GLY A 706 9.39 -15.54 -6.54
C GLY A 706 8.12 -14.78 -6.93
N ILE A 707 7.37 -14.33 -5.95
CA ILE A 707 6.21 -13.44 -6.12
C ILE A 707 6.55 -12.09 -5.50
N PHE A 708 6.30 -11.02 -6.22
CA PHE A 708 6.39 -9.69 -5.65
C PHE A 708 5.24 -9.43 -4.68
N GLN A 709 5.57 -9.04 -3.45
CA GLN A 709 4.61 -8.59 -2.45
C GLN A 709 4.99 -7.21 -1.93
N ILE A 710 4.23 -6.20 -2.33
CA ILE A 710 4.53 -4.79 -2.05
C ILE A 710 4.43 -4.42 -0.57
N GLU A 711 3.69 -5.20 0.22
CA GLU A 711 3.45 -4.95 1.64
C GLU A 711 4.73 -4.82 2.45
N SER A 712 5.74 -5.64 2.15
CA SER A 712 7.03 -5.54 2.82
C SER A 712 7.75 -4.23 2.50
N ASN A 713 7.64 -3.76 1.24
CA ASN A 713 8.21 -2.49 0.82
C ASN A 713 7.56 -1.28 1.53
N PHE A 714 6.37 -1.46 2.12
CA PHE A 714 5.67 -0.44 2.92
C PHE A 714 5.80 -0.70 4.43
N GLY A 715 5.65 -1.94 4.86
CA GLY A 715 5.71 -2.32 6.26
C GLY A 715 7.09 -2.15 6.87
N THR A 716 8.16 -2.46 6.13
CA THR A 716 9.54 -2.27 6.60
C THR A 716 9.88 -0.80 6.84
N PRO A 717 9.59 0.16 5.93
CA PRO A 717 9.66 1.58 6.24
C PRO A 717 8.85 2.03 7.44
N ALA A 718 7.61 1.50 7.61
CA ALA A 718 6.82 1.79 8.80
C ALA A 718 7.53 1.34 10.09
N ALA A 719 8.14 0.15 10.08
CA ALA A 719 8.92 -0.37 11.20
C ALA A 719 10.16 0.50 11.48
N MET A 720 10.88 0.94 10.46
CA MET A 720 12.03 1.83 10.61
C MET A 720 11.64 3.15 11.28
N ILE A 721 10.49 3.73 10.91
CA ILE A 721 9.97 4.94 11.57
C ILE A 721 9.52 4.64 12.99
N GLU A 722 8.84 3.52 13.25
CA GLU A 722 8.40 3.13 14.60
C GLU A 722 9.60 2.96 15.58
N MET A 723 10.75 2.53 15.08
CA MET A 723 12.01 2.45 15.85
C MET A 723 12.56 3.84 16.22
N LEU A 724 12.26 4.88 15.42
CA LEU A 724 12.74 6.26 15.62
C LEU A 724 11.73 7.13 16.37
N LEU A 725 10.43 6.88 16.18
CA LEU A 725 9.35 7.64 16.80
C LEU A 725 8.12 6.75 16.98
N TYR A 726 7.73 6.55 18.23
CA TYR A 726 6.44 5.99 18.59
C TYR A 726 5.48 7.10 19.02
N SER A 727 4.26 7.08 18.54
CA SER A 727 3.24 8.03 18.97
C SER A 727 1.89 7.36 19.23
N ARG A 728 1.19 7.89 20.20
CA ARG A 728 -0.20 7.59 20.55
C ARG A 728 -0.93 8.87 20.94
N PRO A 729 -2.26 8.88 21.05
CA PRO A 729 -2.97 10.08 21.49
C PRO A 729 -2.36 10.71 22.73
N GLY A 730 -1.95 11.98 22.63
CA GLY A 730 -1.36 12.75 23.70
C GLY A 730 0.09 12.41 24.10
N HIS A 731 0.79 11.52 23.36
CA HIS A 731 2.15 11.14 23.72
C HIS A 731 3.00 10.83 22.47
N ILE A 732 4.24 11.35 22.46
CA ILE A 732 5.26 11.09 21.44
C ILE A 732 6.53 10.63 22.14
N GLU A 733 7.05 9.46 21.82
CA GLU A 733 8.31 8.93 22.32
C GLU A 733 9.36 8.94 21.21
N LEU A 734 10.48 9.58 21.45
CA LEU A 734 11.60 9.71 20.50
C LEU A 734 12.64 8.64 20.78
N LEU A 735 13.11 7.98 19.70
CA LEU A 735 14.11 6.92 19.70
C LEU A 735 13.75 5.75 20.63
N PRO A 736 12.48 5.24 20.61
CA PRO A 736 12.06 4.17 21.53
C PRO A 736 12.82 2.86 21.32
N ALA A 737 13.32 2.60 20.09
CA ALA A 737 14.01 1.37 19.71
C ALA A 737 15.14 1.65 18.70
N LEU A 738 15.99 2.64 18.98
CA LEU A 738 17.13 3.00 18.12
C LEU A 738 18.18 1.89 18.14
N PRO A 739 18.50 1.24 16.99
CA PRO A 739 19.51 0.17 16.93
C PRO A 739 20.93 0.77 16.97
N ALA A 740 21.89 -0.06 17.38
CA ALA A 740 23.31 0.33 17.44
C ALA A 740 23.84 0.83 16.09
N ALA A 741 23.36 0.25 14.99
CA ALA A 741 23.72 0.62 13.62
C ALA A 741 23.42 2.10 13.27
N TRP A 742 22.38 2.68 13.85
CA TRP A 742 21.97 4.07 13.60
C TRP A 742 22.33 5.02 14.74
N ALA A 743 22.92 4.51 15.83
CA ALA A 743 23.13 5.31 17.05
C ALA A 743 24.13 6.44 16.89
N ARG A 744 25.13 6.32 15.98
CA ARG A 744 26.22 7.30 15.82
C ARG A 744 25.69 8.71 15.53
N SER A 745 24.84 8.87 14.53
CA SER A 745 24.17 10.12 14.19
C SER A 745 23.11 9.90 13.14
N GLY A 746 22.05 10.67 13.18
CA GLY A 746 21.03 10.69 12.14
C GLY A 746 20.06 11.85 12.31
N SER A 747 19.19 11.99 11.32
CA SER A 747 18.12 12.99 11.34
C SER A 747 16.97 12.54 10.45
N VAL A 748 15.78 12.90 10.83
CA VAL A 748 14.57 12.73 10.00
C VAL A 748 13.74 14.01 10.13
N THR A 749 13.19 14.48 9.01
CA THR A 749 12.24 15.59 8.98
C THR A 749 10.91 15.10 8.43
N GLY A 750 9.80 15.64 8.95
CA GLY A 750 8.48 15.35 8.42
C GLY A 750 7.85 14.04 8.92
N ILE A 751 8.28 13.50 10.06
CA ILE A 751 7.62 12.31 10.65
C ILE A 751 6.24 12.71 11.16
N GLY A 752 5.20 12.07 10.65
CA GLY A 752 3.86 12.19 11.20
C GLY A 752 3.75 11.54 12.57
N ALA A 753 3.06 12.19 13.49
CA ALA A 753 2.76 11.68 14.82
C ALA A 753 1.29 11.85 15.14
N ARG A 754 0.71 10.87 15.84
CA ARG A 754 -0.70 10.85 16.22
C ARG A 754 -1.10 12.09 17.03
N SER A 755 -2.36 12.41 17.05
CA SER A 755 -2.93 13.66 17.57
C SER A 755 -2.59 14.90 16.74
N GLY A 756 -2.26 14.75 15.45
CA GLY A 756 -2.08 15.85 14.52
C GLY A 756 -0.79 16.62 14.71
N PHE A 757 0.33 15.92 14.85
CA PHE A 757 1.66 16.52 14.93
C PHE A 757 2.58 16.01 13.84
N VAL A 758 3.60 16.82 13.52
CA VAL A 758 4.73 16.46 12.66
C VAL A 758 6.01 16.76 13.41
N VAL A 759 6.98 15.84 13.37
CA VAL A 759 8.21 15.91 14.13
C VAL A 759 9.42 15.88 13.20
N ASP A 760 10.33 16.85 13.39
CA ASP A 760 11.69 16.81 12.87
C ASP A 760 12.61 16.38 14.02
N LEU A 761 13.46 15.37 13.80
CA LEU A 761 14.26 14.75 14.84
C LEU A 761 15.71 14.64 14.40
N SER A 762 16.65 14.95 15.31
CA SER A 762 18.07 14.65 15.14
C SER A 762 18.66 14.02 16.38
N TRP A 763 19.65 13.11 16.17
CA TRP A 763 20.34 12.43 17.26
C TRP A 763 21.82 12.26 16.99
N ARG A 764 22.56 12.03 18.06
CA ARG A 764 23.97 11.65 18.04
C ARG A 764 24.31 10.82 19.27
N ASP A 765 25.13 9.78 19.08
CA ASP A 765 25.61 8.87 20.13
C ASP A 765 24.42 8.30 20.95
N GLY A 766 23.36 7.86 20.24
CA GLY A 766 22.16 7.27 20.81
C GLY A 766 21.25 8.25 21.55
N LYS A 767 21.46 9.57 21.49
CA LYS A 767 20.70 10.57 22.23
C LYS A 767 20.11 11.63 21.32
N VAL A 768 18.86 11.99 21.59
CA VAL A 768 18.19 13.11 20.93
C VAL A 768 18.99 14.39 21.15
N ARG A 769 19.29 15.09 20.07
CA ARG A 769 19.93 16.40 20.05
C ARG A 769 18.90 17.50 20.04
N GLU A 770 17.95 17.35 19.15
CA GLU A 770 16.91 18.33 18.93
C GLU A 770 15.68 17.62 18.34
N ALA A 771 14.50 18.05 18.75
CA ALA A 771 13.25 17.67 18.12
C ALA A 771 12.40 18.94 17.93
N THR A 772 11.94 19.17 16.69
CA THR A 772 10.98 20.23 16.40
C THR A 772 9.61 19.59 16.21
N VAL A 773 8.66 19.95 17.06
CA VAL A 773 7.28 19.47 17.00
C VAL A 773 6.42 20.57 16.41
N ARG A 774 5.69 20.27 15.35
CA ARG A 774 4.76 21.17 14.66
C ARG A 774 3.36 20.62 14.74
N SER A 775 2.38 21.43 15.09
CA SER A 775 0.96 21.06 15.05
C SER A 775 0.39 21.22 13.65
N VAL A 776 -0.27 20.18 13.13
CA VAL A 776 -1.11 20.26 11.91
C VAL A 776 -2.60 20.30 12.26
N GLY A 777 -2.97 19.90 13.46
CA GLY A 777 -4.34 19.91 13.98
C GLY A 777 -4.40 19.63 15.48
N GLY A 778 -3.32 19.07 16.02
CA GLY A 778 -3.20 18.74 17.44
C GLY A 778 -3.00 19.96 18.32
N ARG A 779 -3.29 19.81 19.60
CA ARG A 779 -3.09 20.87 20.57
C ARG A 779 -2.09 20.49 21.66
N ARG A 780 -2.29 19.38 22.32
CA ARG A 780 -1.48 18.96 23.47
C ARG A 780 -0.89 17.58 23.28
N THR A 781 0.38 17.45 23.62
CA THR A 781 1.08 16.17 23.69
C THR A 781 2.24 16.27 24.67
N THR A 782 2.65 15.13 25.23
CA THR A 782 3.90 15.02 25.97
C THR A 782 4.94 14.35 25.09
N VAL A 783 6.10 14.96 24.93
CA VAL A 783 7.23 14.43 24.15
C VAL A 783 8.28 13.88 25.11
N THR A 784 8.65 12.61 24.94
CA THR A 784 9.62 11.93 25.81
C THR A 784 10.82 11.39 25.05
N ALA A 785 11.99 11.41 25.68
CA ALA A 785 13.19 10.72 25.21
C ALA A 785 14.11 10.41 26.40
N GLY A 786 14.61 9.20 26.52
CA GLY A 786 15.56 8.79 27.55
C GLY A 786 15.09 9.08 29.00
N GLY A 787 13.80 9.03 29.26
CA GLY A 787 13.21 9.30 30.57
C GLY A 787 12.92 10.78 30.86
N ILE A 788 13.23 11.70 29.94
CA ILE A 788 12.94 13.13 30.06
C ILE A 788 11.66 13.45 29.30
N SER A 789 10.79 14.27 29.88
CA SER A 789 9.49 14.64 29.31
C SER A 789 9.37 16.15 29.13
N HIS A 790 8.74 16.56 28.03
CA HIS A 790 8.37 17.93 27.72
C HIS A 790 6.89 18.01 27.36
N ASP A 791 6.12 18.80 28.07
CA ASP A 791 4.73 19.07 27.70
C ASP A 791 4.68 20.15 26.60
N VAL A 792 3.90 19.87 25.58
CA VAL A 792 3.72 20.71 24.40
C VAL A 792 2.26 21.12 24.28
N ASP A 793 1.99 22.42 24.18
CA ASP A 793 0.65 22.99 23.88
C ASP A 793 0.81 23.96 22.72
N LEU A 794 0.32 23.58 21.53
CA LEU A 794 0.47 24.33 20.29
C LEU A 794 -0.90 24.54 19.63
N ARG A 795 -1.06 25.67 18.96
CA ARG A 795 -2.16 25.86 18.01
C ARG A 795 -1.78 25.27 16.66
N SER A 796 -2.77 24.98 15.85
CA SER A 796 -2.51 24.53 14.47
C SER A 796 -1.61 25.51 13.73
N GLY A 797 -0.56 24.98 13.09
CA GLY A 797 0.48 25.75 12.39
C GLY A 797 1.63 26.22 13.26
N GLU A 798 1.52 26.19 14.61
CA GLU A 798 2.63 26.54 15.51
C GLU A 798 3.64 25.38 15.63
N SER A 799 4.86 25.72 16.03
CA SER A 799 5.92 24.75 16.29
C SER A 799 6.76 25.15 17.50
N VAL A 800 7.36 24.15 18.14
CA VAL A 800 8.32 24.31 19.22
C VAL A 800 9.53 23.41 18.98
N THR A 801 10.71 23.93 19.25
CA THR A 801 11.95 23.15 19.19
C THR A 801 12.37 22.78 20.61
N LEU A 802 12.45 21.48 20.86
CA LEU A 802 12.81 20.89 22.14
C LEU A 802 14.29 20.46 22.09
N ARG A 803 15.01 20.83 23.16
CA ARG A 803 16.37 20.45 23.43
C ARG A 803 16.46 19.97 24.88
N ASN A 804 17.61 19.53 25.32
CA ASN A 804 17.79 19.08 26.72
C ASN A 804 17.12 17.76 27.08
N PHE A 805 17.29 16.76 26.20
CA PHE A 805 16.97 15.36 26.50
C PHE A 805 18.18 14.62 27.13
N ARG A 806 18.93 15.33 28.02
CA ARG A 806 20.15 14.81 28.67
C ARG A 806 20.03 14.88 30.18
#